data_80a2716bec9a1f969203c5571aa8ccd6
#
_entry.id   80a2716bec9a1f969203c5571aa8ccd6
#
_cell.length_a   1.000
_cell.length_b   1.000
_cell.length_c   1.000
_cell.angle_alpha   90.00
_cell.angle_beta   90.00
_cell.angle_gamma   90.00
#
_symmetry.space_group_name_H-M   'P 1'
#
loop_
_entity.id
_entity.type
_entity.pdbx_description
1 polymer ?
#
loop_
_entity_poly.entity_id
_entity_poly.type
_entity_poly.pdbx_seq_one_letter_code
_entity_poly.pdbx_strand_id
1 'polypeptide(L)'
;MTDLFNFQRRATTVVHVGAIDMGADNPIRVQSMTTTNTNDTDACVAQAEEIIKAGGELVRLTTQGTREAENLEHINARLRADGYDTPLVADVHFNPNVADVAARFAEKVRVNPGNYVDPARRFIKQEYTDEEYAQELKKIEDRFVPFLRICKENHTAVRIGVNHGSLSDRIRNRYGDTPAGIVESCMEFLRICKREDFNDVVISVKASNTVVMVQSVRMLTAAMDREDMHYPLHLGVTEAGEGEDGRIKSAVGIGALLADGIGDTVRVSLSEEPAAEIPVARHLVDYIGAHAGHLVVPATASKDFDWLHPQRRKTRAVAGIGGSNVPVVIASLSQEQGATVVGADRQSADYLYVGGRLPEKLETAQKYLVDYDKYIALQKAGSPLVAEGRLAPVFPTNAIPFIGMAKAEVKFLVLKFGAPVEEYQACLRLHPEVVVVCVSNHQNRLGDQRALVHELMNAGLFNPVVFAQMYRHAKAEKDDFQLEAAADMGALMIDGLTDGLWLLNDGDIPQETVVDTAFGILQAARLRVSKTEYISCPGCGRTLYDLRETIARIREATKDMKGLKIGIMGCIVNGPGEMADADYGYVGAGVNRVSLYRGQVCVEKNIPQEVAVEHLLALIREGEERPTPTLPKGGRADE
;
A
#
# COMPACT_ATOMS: atom_id res chain seq x y z
N MET A 1 -16.36 4.06 16.51
CA MET A 1 -15.00 3.48 16.61
C MET A 1 -14.95 2.28 15.67
N THR A 2 -13.93 2.16 14.85
CA THR A 2 -13.75 1.00 13.96
C THR A 2 -13.56 -0.26 14.80
N ASP A 3 -14.28 -1.33 14.47
CA ASP A 3 -14.04 -2.65 15.08
C ASP A 3 -12.78 -3.24 14.44
N LEU A 4 -11.76 -3.55 15.23
CA LEU A 4 -10.46 -4.06 14.76
C LEU A 4 -10.52 -5.55 14.37
N PHE A 5 -11.53 -6.25 14.83
CA PHE A 5 -11.63 -7.70 14.76
C PHE A 5 -12.76 -8.18 13.85
N ASN A 6 -13.79 -7.34 13.68
CA ASN A 6 -14.95 -7.72 12.90
C ASN A 6 -15.10 -6.80 11.68
N PHE A 7 -15.22 -7.41 10.51
CA PHE A 7 -15.37 -6.67 9.27
C PHE A 7 -16.76 -6.01 9.18
N GLN A 8 -16.76 -4.70 9.09
CA GLN A 8 -17.97 -3.91 8.86
C GLN A 8 -17.61 -2.69 8.01
N ARG A 9 -18.32 -2.49 6.90
CA ARG A 9 -18.14 -1.30 6.09
C ARG A 9 -18.53 -0.05 6.88
N ARG A 10 -17.68 0.99 6.79
CA ARG A 10 -17.96 2.31 7.34
C ARG A 10 -19.18 2.90 6.65
N ALA A 11 -20.15 3.38 7.42
CA ALA A 11 -21.29 4.10 6.89
C ALA A 11 -20.84 5.41 6.24
N THR A 12 -21.23 5.62 4.97
CA THR A 12 -20.95 6.83 4.21
C THR A 12 -22.23 7.37 3.57
N THR A 13 -22.20 8.64 3.13
CA THR A 13 -23.30 9.24 2.38
C THR A 13 -23.32 8.68 0.95
N VAL A 14 -24.47 8.70 0.30
CA VAL A 14 -24.57 8.41 -1.12
C VAL A 14 -24.08 9.61 -1.92
N VAL A 15 -23.28 9.35 -2.94
CA VAL A 15 -22.82 10.33 -3.94
C VAL A 15 -23.26 9.85 -5.31
N HIS A 16 -23.95 10.73 -6.04
CA HIS A 16 -24.41 10.47 -7.40
C HIS A 16 -23.33 10.85 -8.41
N VAL A 17 -22.96 9.94 -9.30
CA VAL A 17 -21.98 10.20 -10.35
C VAL A 17 -22.53 9.70 -11.68
N GLY A 18 -23.22 10.56 -12.41
CA GLY A 18 -23.92 10.18 -13.64
C GLY A 18 -24.91 9.03 -13.40
N ALA A 19 -24.69 7.91 -14.09
CA ALA A 19 -25.56 6.73 -14.02
C ALA A 19 -25.30 5.82 -12.80
N ILE A 20 -24.33 6.12 -11.94
CA ILE A 20 -23.98 5.26 -10.80
C ILE A 20 -24.05 6.01 -9.47
N ASP A 21 -24.39 5.24 -8.43
CA ASP A 21 -24.31 5.68 -7.04
C ASP A 21 -23.08 5.06 -6.35
N MET A 22 -22.51 5.81 -5.40
CA MET A 22 -21.33 5.46 -4.65
C MET A 22 -21.53 5.77 -3.17
N GLY A 23 -20.95 4.97 -2.29
CA GLY A 23 -21.12 5.13 -0.83
C GLY A 23 -22.34 4.38 -0.29
N ALA A 24 -22.60 4.50 1.00
CA ALA A 24 -23.60 3.73 1.74
C ALA A 24 -23.50 2.21 1.45
N ASP A 25 -24.61 1.58 1.13
CA ASP A 25 -24.68 0.14 0.82
C ASP A 25 -24.39 -0.17 -0.67
N ASN A 26 -24.05 0.84 -1.48
CA ASN A 26 -23.69 0.61 -2.87
C ASN A 26 -22.42 -0.22 -3.00
N PRO A 27 -22.25 -0.99 -4.10
CA PRO A 27 -21.02 -1.73 -4.35
C PRO A 27 -19.80 -0.82 -4.37
N ILE A 28 -18.64 -1.35 -3.91
CA ILE A 28 -17.36 -0.64 -4.05
C ILE A 28 -17.01 -0.59 -5.53
N ARG A 29 -16.90 0.62 -6.09
CA ARG A 29 -16.70 0.84 -7.51
C ARG A 29 -15.23 0.69 -7.89
N VAL A 30 -14.97 0.12 -9.07
CA VAL A 30 -13.61 0.01 -9.62
C VAL A 30 -13.45 0.95 -10.81
N GLN A 31 -12.28 1.56 -10.92
CA GLN A 31 -12.02 2.57 -11.93
C GLN A 31 -10.58 2.54 -12.42
N SER A 32 -10.36 3.05 -13.63
CA SER A 32 -9.03 3.28 -14.17
C SER A 32 -8.94 4.65 -14.87
N MET A 33 -7.80 4.94 -15.48
CA MET A 33 -7.51 6.23 -16.08
C MET A 33 -6.83 6.04 -17.42
N THR A 34 -7.29 6.80 -18.44
CA THR A 34 -6.65 6.79 -19.76
C THR A 34 -5.23 7.36 -19.72
N THR A 35 -4.40 6.87 -20.63
CA THR A 35 -3.03 7.40 -20.86
C THR A 35 -2.96 8.24 -22.14
N THR A 36 -4.03 8.30 -22.90
CA THR A 36 -4.16 9.04 -24.16
C THR A 36 -4.17 10.55 -23.94
N ASN A 37 -3.84 11.30 -25.00
CA ASN A 37 -4.02 12.74 -25.03
C ASN A 37 -5.52 13.06 -25.08
N THR A 38 -6.03 13.79 -24.09
CA THR A 38 -7.48 14.08 -23.99
C THR A 38 -8.01 14.98 -25.14
N ASN A 39 -7.15 15.61 -25.93
CA ASN A 39 -7.55 16.29 -27.17
C ASN A 39 -7.77 15.34 -28.36
N ASP A 40 -7.39 14.06 -28.23
CA ASP A 40 -7.63 13.02 -29.22
C ASP A 40 -8.86 12.20 -28.83
N THR A 41 -10.02 12.58 -29.38
CA THR A 41 -11.30 11.96 -29.06
C THR A 41 -11.32 10.47 -29.37
N ASP A 42 -10.84 10.08 -30.58
CA ASP A 42 -10.90 8.68 -31.01
C ASP A 42 -10.02 7.77 -30.14
N ALA A 43 -8.80 8.20 -29.84
CA ALA A 43 -7.90 7.46 -28.95
C ALA A 43 -8.46 7.35 -27.53
N CYS A 44 -9.06 8.42 -26.99
CA CYS A 44 -9.68 8.41 -25.66
C CYS A 44 -10.90 7.49 -25.60
N VAL A 45 -11.76 7.52 -26.62
CA VAL A 45 -12.94 6.64 -26.69
C VAL A 45 -12.50 5.17 -26.76
N ALA A 46 -11.56 4.84 -27.65
CA ALA A 46 -11.06 3.47 -27.78
C ALA A 46 -10.51 2.92 -26.46
N GLN A 47 -9.64 3.69 -25.79
CA GLN A 47 -9.07 3.24 -24.50
C GLN A 47 -10.10 3.23 -23.36
N ALA A 48 -11.06 4.16 -23.36
CA ALA A 48 -12.17 4.13 -22.40
C ALA A 48 -13.03 2.88 -22.58
N GLU A 49 -13.34 2.49 -23.81
CA GLU A 49 -14.07 1.24 -24.08
C GLU A 49 -13.32 -0.01 -23.60
N GLU A 50 -11.99 -0.06 -23.77
CA GLU A 50 -11.18 -1.16 -23.23
C GLU A 50 -11.30 -1.26 -21.71
N ILE A 51 -11.23 -0.13 -21.00
CA ILE A 51 -11.42 -0.07 -19.55
C ILE A 51 -12.84 -0.54 -19.17
N ILE A 52 -13.86 -0.07 -19.87
CA ILE A 52 -15.27 -0.43 -19.61
C ILE A 52 -15.51 -1.92 -19.88
N LYS A 53 -15.01 -2.45 -20.98
CA LYS A 53 -15.11 -3.88 -21.34
C LYS A 53 -14.40 -4.79 -20.33
N ALA A 54 -13.35 -4.30 -19.69
CA ALA A 54 -12.69 -5.00 -18.59
C ALA A 54 -13.51 -4.95 -17.25
N GLY A 55 -14.62 -4.19 -17.22
CA GLY A 55 -15.47 -4.03 -16.04
C GLY A 55 -15.25 -2.74 -15.25
N GLY A 56 -14.56 -1.76 -15.83
CA GLY A 56 -14.38 -0.43 -15.22
C GLY A 56 -15.71 0.33 -15.14
N GLU A 57 -16.04 0.84 -13.97
CA GLU A 57 -17.31 1.52 -13.68
C GLU A 57 -17.20 3.05 -13.74
N LEU A 58 -15.98 3.59 -13.79
CA LEU A 58 -15.66 4.99 -14.06
C LEU A 58 -14.36 5.06 -14.87
N VAL A 59 -14.31 6.01 -15.80
CA VAL A 59 -13.10 6.28 -16.59
C VAL A 59 -12.61 7.70 -16.31
N ARG A 60 -11.34 7.84 -15.91
CA ARG A 60 -10.73 9.13 -15.61
C ARG A 60 -9.84 9.59 -16.75
N LEU A 61 -9.96 10.85 -17.13
CA LEU A 61 -9.17 11.50 -18.17
C LEU A 61 -8.37 12.67 -17.60
N THR A 62 -7.12 12.82 -18.05
CA THR A 62 -6.29 13.97 -17.72
C THR A 62 -6.87 15.23 -18.35
N THR A 63 -7.06 16.29 -17.57
CA THR A 63 -7.67 17.54 -18.03
C THR A 63 -6.79 18.72 -17.61
N GLN A 64 -5.82 19.09 -18.46
CA GLN A 64 -4.79 20.11 -18.16
C GLN A 64 -5.21 21.52 -18.57
N GLY A 65 -6.00 21.62 -19.64
CA GLY A 65 -6.39 22.86 -20.24
C GLY A 65 -7.86 22.90 -20.64
N THR A 66 -8.33 24.08 -21.04
CA THR A 66 -9.72 24.33 -21.43
C THR A 66 -10.13 23.50 -22.63
N ARG A 67 -9.22 23.29 -23.61
CA ARG A 67 -9.52 22.44 -24.80
C ARG A 67 -9.80 21.00 -24.42
N GLU A 68 -9.03 20.45 -23.48
CA GLU A 68 -9.26 19.08 -22.99
C GLU A 68 -10.56 19.00 -22.21
N ALA A 69 -10.88 20.03 -21.40
CA ALA A 69 -12.14 20.09 -20.69
C ALA A 69 -13.35 20.18 -21.63
N GLU A 70 -13.28 20.99 -22.69
CA GLU A 70 -14.31 21.07 -23.73
C GLU A 70 -14.42 19.77 -24.53
N ASN A 71 -13.29 19.10 -24.84
CA ASN A 71 -13.30 17.84 -25.57
C ASN A 71 -13.96 16.67 -24.81
N LEU A 72 -14.11 16.78 -23.48
CA LEU A 72 -14.88 15.80 -22.69
C LEU A 72 -16.33 15.67 -23.20
N GLU A 73 -16.93 16.76 -23.70
CA GLU A 73 -18.25 16.73 -24.32
C GLU A 73 -18.31 15.76 -25.52
N HIS A 74 -17.30 15.84 -26.40
CA HIS A 74 -17.23 14.97 -27.58
C HIS A 74 -16.94 13.52 -27.22
N ILE A 75 -16.02 13.27 -26.28
CA ILE A 75 -15.71 11.92 -25.79
C ILE A 75 -16.95 11.31 -25.15
N ASN A 76 -17.66 12.08 -24.28
CA ASN A 76 -18.86 11.63 -23.61
C ASN A 76 -19.99 11.33 -24.63
N ALA A 77 -20.25 12.24 -25.56
CA ALA A 77 -21.26 12.06 -26.60
C ALA A 77 -21.00 10.81 -27.44
N ARG A 78 -19.73 10.54 -27.78
CA ARG A 78 -19.35 9.36 -28.56
C ARG A 78 -19.58 8.07 -27.77
N LEU A 79 -19.14 7.99 -26.52
CA LEU A 79 -19.39 6.83 -25.65
C LEU A 79 -20.88 6.56 -25.48
N ARG A 80 -21.71 7.61 -25.31
CA ARG A 80 -23.19 7.47 -25.26
C ARG A 80 -23.77 6.94 -26.56
N ALA A 81 -23.27 7.41 -27.71
CA ALA A 81 -23.67 6.92 -29.04
C ALA A 81 -23.30 5.44 -29.24
N ASP A 82 -22.17 5.00 -28.68
CA ASP A 82 -21.70 3.63 -28.72
C ASP A 82 -22.35 2.72 -27.65
N GLY A 83 -23.30 3.28 -26.86
CA GLY A 83 -24.14 2.55 -25.90
C GLY A 83 -23.57 2.42 -24.50
N TYR A 84 -22.54 3.17 -24.16
CA TYR A 84 -21.96 3.21 -22.83
C TYR A 84 -22.46 4.41 -22.01
N ASP A 85 -22.91 4.17 -20.80
CA ASP A 85 -23.35 5.19 -19.83
C ASP A 85 -22.34 5.41 -18.68
N THR A 86 -21.18 4.78 -18.77
CA THR A 86 -20.08 4.87 -17.79
C THR A 86 -19.66 6.33 -17.58
N PRO A 87 -19.65 6.83 -16.32
CA PRO A 87 -19.29 8.20 -16.03
C PRO A 87 -17.83 8.53 -16.32
N LEU A 88 -17.58 9.73 -16.85
CA LEU A 88 -16.26 10.28 -17.04
C LEU A 88 -15.85 11.15 -15.84
N VAL A 89 -14.57 11.06 -15.49
CA VAL A 89 -13.96 11.83 -14.40
C VAL A 89 -12.86 12.73 -14.96
N ALA A 90 -13.03 14.04 -14.89
CA ALA A 90 -11.99 15.00 -15.25
C ALA A 90 -10.95 15.12 -14.14
N ASP A 91 -9.67 14.93 -14.46
CA ASP A 91 -8.54 15.07 -13.52
C ASP A 91 -7.83 16.40 -13.72
N VAL A 92 -8.25 17.41 -12.95
CA VAL A 92 -7.78 18.78 -13.07
C VAL A 92 -6.67 19.09 -12.07
N HIS A 93 -5.63 19.78 -12.53
CA HIS A 93 -4.51 20.30 -11.73
C HIS A 93 -4.18 21.73 -12.10
N PHE A 94 -3.70 22.52 -11.14
CA PHE A 94 -3.13 23.87 -11.26
C PHE A 94 -4.06 24.99 -11.75
N ASN A 95 -5.10 24.69 -12.49
CA ASN A 95 -5.95 25.71 -13.09
C ASN A 95 -7.42 25.53 -12.71
N PRO A 96 -7.92 26.29 -11.70
CA PRO A 96 -9.31 26.22 -11.29
C PRO A 96 -10.33 26.50 -12.42
N ASN A 97 -9.99 27.34 -13.40
CA ASN A 97 -10.90 27.67 -14.51
C ASN A 97 -11.16 26.46 -15.39
N VAL A 98 -10.19 25.55 -15.51
CA VAL A 98 -10.39 24.27 -16.22
C VAL A 98 -11.40 23.40 -15.50
N ALA A 99 -11.41 23.42 -14.16
CA ALA A 99 -12.41 22.68 -13.37
C ALA A 99 -13.84 23.21 -13.62
N ASP A 100 -14.01 24.53 -13.74
CA ASP A 100 -15.32 25.15 -14.05
C ASP A 100 -15.86 24.70 -15.41
N VAL A 101 -14.98 24.59 -16.42
CA VAL A 101 -15.38 24.09 -17.75
C VAL A 101 -15.67 22.58 -17.69
N ALA A 102 -14.78 21.80 -17.08
CA ALA A 102 -14.92 20.36 -16.98
C ALA A 102 -16.21 19.94 -16.24
N ALA A 103 -16.65 20.72 -15.24
CA ALA A 103 -17.89 20.47 -14.50
C ALA A 103 -19.16 20.52 -15.35
N ARG A 104 -19.08 21.03 -16.56
CA ARG A 104 -20.22 21.07 -17.50
C ARG A 104 -20.31 19.82 -18.41
N PHE A 105 -19.21 19.06 -18.51
CA PHE A 105 -19.07 18.00 -19.49
C PHE A 105 -18.67 16.64 -18.92
N ALA A 106 -18.27 16.59 -17.64
CA ALA A 106 -17.94 15.35 -16.94
C ALA A 106 -18.87 15.14 -15.76
N GLU A 107 -19.18 13.89 -15.44
CA GLU A 107 -20.03 13.53 -14.30
C GLU A 107 -19.33 13.68 -12.96
N LYS A 108 -17.99 13.75 -12.97
CA LYS A 108 -17.18 14.05 -11.78
C LYS A 108 -15.95 14.83 -12.13
N VAL A 109 -15.60 15.82 -11.32
CA VAL A 109 -14.37 16.60 -11.45
C VAL A 109 -13.48 16.38 -10.23
N ARG A 110 -12.22 16.02 -10.44
CA ARG A 110 -11.21 15.99 -9.38
C ARG A 110 -10.47 17.30 -9.34
N VAL A 111 -10.41 17.87 -8.15
CA VAL A 111 -9.53 18.98 -7.81
C VAL A 111 -8.49 18.52 -6.79
N ASN A 112 -7.29 19.12 -6.86
CA ASN A 112 -6.20 18.81 -5.94
C ASN A 112 -5.97 20.00 -5.00
N PRO A 113 -6.31 19.89 -3.70
CA PRO A 113 -6.10 20.93 -2.71
C PRO A 113 -4.70 21.55 -2.72
N GLY A 114 -3.67 20.72 -2.94
CA GLY A 114 -2.29 21.17 -2.93
C GLY A 114 -1.86 22.09 -4.07
N ASN A 115 -2.69 22.23 -5.13
CA ASN A 115 -2.39 23.07 -6.28
C ASN A 115 -3.64 23.67 -6.96
N TYR A 116 -4.77 23.74 -6.25
CA TYR A 116 -6.00 24.31 -6.79
C TYR A 116 -5.99 25.83 -6.73
N VAL A 117 -5.67 26.42 -5.58
CA VAL A 117 -5.50 27.85 -5.35
C VAL A 117 -4.08 28.17 -4.90
N ASP A 118 -3.53 27.31 -4.05
CA ASP A 118 -2.14 27.41 -3.63
C ASP A 118 -1.20 27.28 -4.85
N PRO A 119 -0.10 28.02 -4.90
CA PRO A 119 0.87 27.87 -5.98
C PRO A 119 1.49 26.48 -5.97
N ALA A 120 1.97 26.04 -7.13
CA ALA A 120 2.72 24.78 -7.23
C ALA A 120 3.86 24.74 -6.21
N ARG A 121 4.05 23.56 -5.61
CA ARG A 121 5.08 23.31 -4.58
C ARG A 121 6.46 23.78 -5.05
N ARG A 122 7.08 24.66 -4.27
CA ARG A 122 8.41 25.23 -4.54
C ARG A 122 9.46 24.79 -3.54
N PHE A 123 9.08 24.01 -2.52
CA PHE A 123 9.93 23.56 -1.41
C PHE A 123 10.53 24.73 -0.61
N ILE A 124 9.80 25.86 -0.52
CA ILE A 124 10.20 27.04 0.24
C ILE A 124 9.73 26.91 1.69
N LYS A 125 10.56 27.35 2.63
CA LYS A 125 10.14 27.55 4.01
C LYS A 125 9.52 28.96 4.11
N GLN A 126 8.22 28.99 4.43
CA GLN A 126 7.47 30.22 4.64
C GLN A 126 6.62 30.05 5.89
N GLU A 127 6.82 30.92 6.86
CA GLU A 127 6.01 30.93 8.08
C GLU A 127 4.80 31.85 7.84
N TYR A 128 3.63 31.40 8.32
CA TYR A 128 2.38 32.15 8.26
C TYR A 128 1.92 32.44 9.68
N THR A 129 1.53 33.69 9.95
CA THR A 129 0.74 33.99 11.16
C THR A 129 -0.66 33.39 11.03
N ASP A 130 -1.41 33.32 12.11
CA ASP A 130 -2.78 32.81 12.06
C ASP A 130 -3.69 33.66 11.19
N GLU A 131 -3.47 34.99 11.18
CA GLU A 131 -4.21 35.93 10.33
C GLU A 131 -3.88 35.73 8.85
N GLU A 132 -2.60 35.58 8.49
CA GLU A 132 -2.17 35.27 7.12
C GLU A 132 -2.72 33.95 6.65
N TYR A 133 -2.67 32.93 7.50
CA TYR A 133 -3.23 31.61 7.20
C TYR A 133 -4.74 31.67 6.95
N ALA A 134 -5.48 32.43 7.78
CA ALA A 134 -6.91 32.65 7.59
C ALA A 134 -7.24 33.37 6.28
N GLN A 135 -6.38 34.33 5.84
CA GLN A 135 -6.51 34.98 4.54
C GLN A 135 -6.32 34.00 3.38
N GLU A 136 -5.37 33.06 3.47
CA GLU A 136 -5.19 32.01 2.46
C GLU A 136 -6.41 31.08 2.40
N LEU A 137 -6.98 30.68 3.54
CA LEU A 137 -8.23 29.90 3.58
C LEU A 137 -9.39 30.67 2.91
N LYS A 138 -9.46 31.98 3.13
CA LYS A 138 -10.49 32.81 2.47
C LYS A 138 -10.34 32.83 0.95
N LYS A 139 -9.11 32.90 0.44
CA LYS A 139 -8.85 32.80 -1.02
C LYS A 139 -9.32 31.46 -1.59
N ILE A 140 -9.08 30.37 -0.85
CA ILE A 140 -9.57 29.04 -1.24
C ILE A 140 -11.10 29.05 -1.31
N GLU A 141 -11.77 29.54 -0.27
CA GLU A 141 -13.23 29.63 -0.22
C GLU A 141 -13.80 30.47 -1.37
N ASP A 142 -13.25 31.67 -1.59
CA ASP A 142 -13.68 32.62 -2.63
C ASP A 142 -13.60 32.01 -4.04
N ARG A 143 -12.66 31.10 -4.26
CA ARG A 143 -12.49 30.41 -5.56
C ARG A 143 -13.26 29.11 -5.64
N PHE A 144 -13.39 28.38 -4.55
CA PHE A 144 -14.00 27.04 -4.55
C PHE A 144 -15.53 27.09 -4.51
N VAL A 145 -16.11 28.04 -3.78
CA VAL A 145 -17.59 28.18 -3.70
C VAL A 145 -18.25 28.43 -5.07
N PRO A 146 -17.74 29.32 -5.95
CA PRO A 146 -18.29 29.46 -7.30
C PRO A 146 -18.23 28.15 -8.12
N PHE A 147 -17.15 27.38 -7.99
CA PHE A 147 -17.03 26.08 -8.65
C PHE A 147 -18.06 25.08 -8.13
N LEU A 148 -18.31 25.01 -6.80
CA LEU A 148 -19.34 24.15 -6.23
C LEU A 148 -20.75 24.49 -6.76
N ARG A 149 -21.02 25.77 -7.01
CA ARG A 149 -22.30 26.20 -7.62
C ARG A 149 -22.45 25.69 -9.04
N ILE A 150 -21.38 25.76 -9.85
CA ILE A 150 -21.38 25.18 -11.21
C ILE A 150 -21.62 23.66 -11.13
N CYS A 151 -21.00 22.98 -10.17
CA CYS A 151 -21.21 21.55 -9.97
C CYS A 151 -22.66 21.24 -9.59
N LYS A 152 -23.29 22.01 -8.70
CA LYS A 152 -24.71 21.86 -8.34
C LYS A 152 -25.64 22.04 -9.56
N GLU A 153 -25.40 23.06 -10.37
CA GLU A 153 -26.19 23.37 -11.57
C GLU A 153 -26.10 22.25 -12.63
N ASN A 154 -24.96 21.56 -12.72
CA ASN A 154 -24.71 20.52 -13.71
C ASN A 154 -24.80 19.09 -13.14
N HIS A 155 -25.20 18.90 -11.89
CA HIS A 155 -25.25 17.61 -11.20
C HIS A 155 -23.90 16.86 -11.25
N THR A 156 -22.80 17.59 -11.13
CA THR A 156 -21.45 17.06 -11.21
C THR A 156 -20.89 16.80 -9.82
N ALA A 157 -20.48 15.58 -9.54
CA ALA A 157 -19.79 15.25 -8.29
C ALA A 157 -18.38 15.83 -8.25
N VAL A 158 -17.88 16.08 -7.05
CA VAL A 158 -16.52 16.58 -6.83
C VAL A 158 -15.68 15.55 -6.12
N ARG A 159 -14.45 15.31 -6.61
CA ARG A 159 -13.46 14.56 -5.85
C ARG A 159 -12.39 15.50 -5.31
N ILE A 160 -12.32 15.60 -3.99
CA ILE A 160 -11.20 16.24 -3.29
C ILE A 160 -10.05 15.22 -3.25
N GLY A 161 -9.06 15.42 -4.09
CA GLY A 161 -8.00 14.44 -4.33
C GLY A 161 -6.62 14.94 -3.89
N VAL A 162 -6.20 14.62 -2.66
CA VAL A 162 -4.88 14.95 -2.13
C VAL A 162 -3.88 13.85 -2.47
N ASN A 163 -2.74 14.25 -3.03
CA ASN A 163 -1.56 13.40 -3.16
C ASN A 163 -0.47 13.92 -2.21
N HIS A 164 0.18 13.02 -1.47
CA HIS A 164 1.28 13.36 -0.57
C HIS A 164 2.36 14.18 -1.29
N GLY A 165 2.74 13.77 -2.49
CA GLY A 165 3.76 14.44 -3.29
C GLY A 165 3.42 15.87 -3.74
N SER A 166 2.15 16.29 -3.70
CA SER A 166 1.70 17.61 -4.14
C SER A 166 1.09 18.48 -3.04
N LEU A 167 1.37 18.20 -1.77
CA LEU A 167 0.97 19.08 -0.67
C LEU A 167 1.53 20.49 -0.89
N SER A 168 0.71 21.54 -0.64
CA SER A 168 1.16 22.92 -0.74
C SER A 168 2.24 23.26 0.30
N ASP A 169 3.11 24.21 -0.02
CA ASP A 169 4.13 24.69 0.93
C ASP A 169 3.49 25.27 2.19
N ARG A 170 2.30 25.89 2.09
CA ARG A 170 1.50 26.41 3.22
C ARG A 170 1.15 25.30 4.22
N ILE A 171 0.59 24.20 3.74
CA ILE A 171 0.25 23.03 4.59
C ILE A 171 1.52 22.43 5.20
N ARG A 172 2.56 22.22 4.40
CA ARG A 172 3.82 21.62 4.88
C ARG A 172 4.52 22.46 5.94
N ASN A 173 4.50 23.78 5.80
CA ASN A 173 5.13 24.65 6.77
C ASN A 173 4.40 24.68 8.12
N ARG A 174 3.06 24.52 8.12
CA ARG A 174 2.25 24.54 9.34
C ARG A 174 2.08 23.16 10.00
N TYR A 175 1.87 22.11 9.21
CA TYR A 175 1.53 20.77 9.69
C TYR A 175 2.61 19.73 9.40
N GLY A 176 3.66 20.09 8.67
CA GLY A 176 4.71 19.19 8.23
C GLY A 176 4.34 18.35 7.00
N ASP A 177 5.32 17.65 6.47
CA ASP A 177 5.15 16.63 5.41
C ASP A 177 4.72 15.29 6.05
N THR A 178 3.56 15.27 6.66
CA THR A 178 3.07 14.24 7.58
C THR A 178 1.64 13.84 7.26
N PRO A 179 1.16 12.69 7.77
CA PRO A 179 -0.25 12.33 7.69
C PRO A 179 -1.20 13.42 8.19
N ALA A 180 -0.83 14.16 9.24
CA ALA A 180 -1.64 15.28 9.74
C ALA A 180 -1.79 16.41 8.72
N GLY A 181 -0.71 16.77 8.01
CA GLY A 181 -0.76 17.74 6.92
C GLY A 181 -1.64 17.28 5.75
N ILE A 182 -1.57 16.00 5.40
CA ILE A 182 -2.44 15.41 4.38
C ILE A 182 -3.91 15.53 4.78
N VAL A 183 -4.23 15.18 6.02
CA VAL A 183 -5.60 15.25 6.56
C VAL A 183 -6.13 16.67 6.54
N GLU A 184 -5.36 17.64 7.05
CA GLU A 184 -5.81 19.03 7.08
C GLU A 184 -6.01 19.60 5.67
N SER A 185 -5.16 19.24 4.72
CA SER A 185 -5.33 19.63 3.30
C SER A 185 -6.68 19.15 2.72
N CYS A 186 -7.20 18.01 3.17
CA CYS A 186 -8.55 17.56 2.83
C CYS A 186 -9.62 18.35 3.61
N MET A 187 -9.46 18.47 4.93
CA MET A 187 -10.48 19.01 5.83
C MET A 187 -10.79 20.48 5.53
N GLU A 188 -9.81 21.27 5.09
CA GLU A 188 -10.03 22.67 4.66
C GLU A 188 -11.11 22.77 3.57
N PHE A 189 -11.06 21.89 2.56
CA PHE A 189 -12.04 21.86 1.47
C PHE A 189 -13.37 21.23 1.91
N LEU A 190 -13.33 20.19 2.74
CA LEU A 190 -14.53 19.50 3.22
C LEU A 190 -15.40 20.41 4.10
N ARG A 191 -14.78 21.25 4.93
CA ARG A 191 -15.49 22.25 5.74
C ARG A 191 -16.23 23.27 4.86
N ILE A 192 -15.68 23.61 3.70
CA ILE A 192 -16.35 24.47 2.72
C ILE A 192 -17.55 23.72 2.11
N CYS A 193 -17.34 22.47 1.65
CA CYS A 193 -18.43 21.66 1.10
C CYS A 193 -19.60 21.53 2.10
N LYS A 194 -19.30 21.27 3.38
CA LYS A 194 -20.31 21.18 4.44
C LYS A 194 -21.07 22.50 4.64
N ARG A 195 -20.39 23.63 4.66
CA ARG A 195 -21.03 24.96 4.80
C ARG A 195 -21.92 25.32 3.61
N GLU A 196 -21.51 24.93 2.41
CA GLU A 196 -22.26 25.17 1.17
C GLU A 196 -23.36 24.12 0.92
N ASP A 197 -23.57 23.17 1.84
CA ASP A 197 -24.49 22.03 1.66
C ASP A 197 -24.26 21.31 0.32
N PHE A 198 -22.99 21.03 0.01
CA PHE A 198 -22.59 20.27 -1.16
C PHE A 198 -22.17 18.86 -0.75
N ASN A 199 -23.03 17.87 -1.06
CA ASN A 199 -22.89 16.50 -0.54
C ASN A 199 -22.34 15.50 -1.56
N ASP A 200 -22.34 15.82 -2.86
CA ASP A 200 -21.79 14.97 -3.91
C ASP A 200 -20.25 15.03 -3.93
N VAL A 201 -19.64 14.65 -2.79
CA VAL A 201 -18.21 14.72 -2.56
C VAL A 201 -17.62 13.33 -2.34
N VAL A 202 -16.58 13.00 -3.09
CA VAL A 202 -15.72 11.84 -2.87
C VAL A 202 -14.33 12.33 -2.48
N ILE A 203 -13.68 11.64 -1.56
CA ILE A 203 -12.34 12.06 -1.12
C ILE A 203 -11.32 11.01 -1.50
N SER A 204 -10.12 11.42 -1.85
CA SER A 204 -8.98 10.52 -1.96
C SER A 204 -7.75 11.10 -1.32
N VAL A 205 -7.06 10.26 -0.56
CA VAL A 205 -5.69 10.48 -0.11
C VAL A 205 -4.83 9.40 -0.75
N LYS A 206 -3.78 9.83 -1.43
CA LYS A 206 -2.86 8.92 -2.11
C LYS A 206 -1.42 9.25 -1.78
N ALA A 207 -0.62 8.21 -1.62
CA ALA A 207 0.81 8.27 -1.45
C ALA A 207 1.46 7.04 -2.09
N SER A 208 2.72 7.12 -2.46
CA SER A 208 3.54 5.99 -2.89
C SER A 208 3.99 5.12 -1.70
N ASN A 209 4.07 5.71 -0.51
CA ASN A 209 4.32 5.02 0.74
C ASN A 209 3.00 4.48 1.33
N THR A 210 2.85 3.16 1.40
CA THR A 210 1.63 2.49 1.87
C THR A 210 1.30 2.82 3.33
N VAL A 211 2.32 2.90 4.20
CA VAL A 211 2.14 3.21 5.63
C VAL A 211 1.58 4.62 5.81
N VAL A 212 2.17 5.61 5.12
CA VAL A 212 1.68 7.00 5.13
C VAL A 212 0.26 7.08 4.58
N MET A 213 -0.04 6.37 3.49
CA MET A 213 -1.37 6.36 2.87
C MET A 213 -2.42 5.79 3.83
N VAL A 214 -2.18 4.61 4.41
CA VAL A 214 -3.12 3.95 5.33
C VAL A 214 -3.33 4.79 6.58
N GLN A 215 -2.27 5.28 7.20
CA GLN A 215 -2.36 6.15 8.38
C GLN A 215 -3.15 7.43 8.08
N SER A 216 -2.85 8.10 6.96
CA SER A 216 -3.55 9.33 6.58
C SER A 216 -5.05 9.11 6.37
N VAL A 217 -5.44 8.01 5.72
CA VAL A 217 -6.86 7.70 5.49
C VAL A 217 -7.57 7.36 6.80
N ARG A 218 -6.95 6.58 7.70
CA ARG A 218 -7.49 6.30 9.04
C ARG A 218 -7.68 7.58 9.85
N MET A 219 -6.69 8.46 9.86
CA MET A 219 -6.77 9.76 10.54
C MET A 219 -7.82 10.66 9.93
N LEU A 220 -7.97 10.66 8.59
CA LEU A 220 -8.99 11.44 7.88
C LEU A 220 -10.40 10.98 8.24
N THR A 221 -10.65 9.66 8.28
CA THR A 221 -11.97 9.14 8.72
C THR A 221 -12.30 9.57 10.14
N ALA A 222 -11.33 9.48 11.06
CA ALA A 222 -11.52 9.94 12.43
C ALA A 222 -11.73 11.46 12.53
N ALA A 223 -11.09 12.25 11.68
CA ALA A 223 -11.29 13.71 11.62
C ALA A 223 -12.68 14.06 11.08
N MET A 224 -13.12 13.39 10.00
CA MET A 224 -14.46 13.55 9.45
C MET A 224 -15.54 13.17 10.46
N ASP A 225 -15.39 12.05 11.13
CA ASP A 225 -16.38 11.57 12.13
C ASP A 225 -16.52 12.58 13.30
N ARG A 226 -15.41 13.21 13.75
CA ARG A 226 -15.48 14.27 14.77
C ARG A 226 -16.22 15.53 14.33
N GLU A 227 -16.23 15.81 13.04
CA GLU A 227 -16.93 16.97 12.46
C GLU A 227 -18.27 16.57 11.81
N ASP A 228 -18.76 15.37 12.08
CA ASP A 228 -20.01 14.82 11.51
C ASP A 228 -20.04 14.91 9.97
N MET A 229 -19.00 14.32 9.35
CA MET A 229 -18.85 14.18 7.91
C MET A 229 -18.65 12.71 7.55
N HIS A 230 -19.44 12.21 6.60
CA HIS A 230 -19.44 10.80 6.23
C HIS A 230 -19.27 10.59 4.72
N TYR A 231 -18.41 11.38 4.10
CA TYR A 231 -18.18 11.31 2.65
C TYR A 231 -17.49 10.00 2.24
N PRO A 232 -17.83 9.46 1.05
CA PRO A 232 -17.19 8.29 0.46
C PRO A 232 -15.72 8.51 0.16
N LEU A 233 -14.96 7.40 0.22
CA LEU A 233 -13.51 7.39 0.03
C LEU A 233 -13.09 6.61 -1.23
N HIS A 234 -12.21 7.22 -2.01
CA HIS A 234 -11.53 6.62 -3.15
C HIS A 234 -10.12 6.19 -2.72
N LEU A 235 -9.88 4.89 -2.65
CA LEU A 235 -8.60 4.34 -2.26
C LEU A 235 -7.67 4.12 -3.46
N GLY A 236 -6.38 4.25 -3.24
CA GLY A 236 -5.35 3.92 -4.21
C GLY A 236 -3.95 4.25 -3.69
N VAL A 237 -3.00 3.38 -4.03
CA VAL A 237 -1.56 3.64 -3.86
C VAL A 237 -1.06 4.26 -5.16
N THR A 238 -0.37 5.41 -5.10
CA THR A 238 0.25 6.02 -6.28
C THR A 238 1.60 5.38 -6.58
N GLU A 239 1.98 5.39 -7.85
CA GLU A 239 3.30 4.93 -8.29
C GLU A 239 3.66 3.54 -7.72
N ALA A 240 2.67 2.62 -7.77
CA ALA A 240 2.84 1.29 -7.20
C ALA A 240 3.86 0.43 -7.97
N GLY A 241 4.09 0.74 -9.23
CA GLY A 241 4.99 -0.01 -10.10
C GLY A 241 4.25 -0.95 -11.05
N GLU A 242 4.93 -1.96 -11.55
CA GLU A 242 4.39 -2.94 -12.49
C GLU A 242 4.49 -4.37 -11.97
N GLY A 243 3.82 -5.30 -12.62
CA GLY A 243 3.89 -6.72 -12.33
C GLY A 243 3.50 -7.05 -10.90
N GLU A 244 4.22 -7.98 -10.30
CA GLU A 244 3.95 -8.44 -8.93
C GLU A 244 4.16 -7.35 -7.88
N ASP A 245 5.17 -6.48 -8.06
CA ASP A 245 5.46 -5.41 -7.09
C ASP A 245 4.31 -4.42 -6.99
N GLY A 246 3.74 -4.03 -8.14
CA GLY A 246 2.59 -3.13 -8.20
C GLY A 246 1.34 -3.74 -7.57
N ARG A 247 1.09 -5.03 -7.83
CA ARG A 247 -0.04 -5.78 -7.27
C ARG A 247 0.09 -5.94 -5.75
N ILE A 248 1.23 -6.42 -5.27
CA ILE A 248 1.50 -6.60 -3.83
C ILE A 248 1.40 -5.25 -3.09
N LYS A 249 2.03 -4.20 -3.62
CA LYS A 249 2.01 -2.87 -2.98
C LYS A 249 0.60 -2.28 -2.92
N SER A 250 -0.18 -2.44 -3.98
CA SER A 250 -1.58 -2.01 -4.02
C SER A 250 -2.44 -2.81 -3.04
N ALA A 251 -2.27 -4.14 -2.97
CA ALA A 251 -3.03 -4.99 -2.07
C ALA A 251 -2.68 -4.73 -0.60
N VAL A 252 -1.41 -4.49 -0.25
CA VAL A 252 -0.99 -4.09 1.10
C VAL A 252 -1.68 -2.80 1.53
N GLY A 253 -1.67 -1.76 0.69
CA GLY A 253 -2.22 -0.46 1.07
C GLY A 253 -3.75 -0.40 0.99
N ILE A 254 -4.33 -0.78 -0.14
CA ILE A 254 -5.78 -0.76 -0.36
C ILE A 254 -6.46 -1.83 0.49
N GLY A 255 -5.89 -3.05 0.53
CA GLY A 255 -6.43 -4.17 1.28
C GLY A 255 -6.52 -3.88 2.77
N ALA A 256 -5.53 -3.23 3.38
CA ALA A 256 -5.56 -2.83 4.77
C ALA A 256 -6.76 -1.92 5.10
N LEU A 257 -7.05 -0.94 4.24
CA LEU A 257 -8.17 -0.03 4.44
C LEU A 257 -9.53 -0.68 4.16
N LEU A 258 -9.63 -1.49 3.09
CA LEU A 258 -10.85 -2.25 2.81
C LEU A 258 -11.18 -3.20 3.96
N ALA A 259 -10.17 -3.88 4.54
CA ALA A 259 -10.35 -4.77 5.69
C ALA A 259 -10.78 -4.02 6.97
N ASP A 260 -10.41 -2.75 7.11
CA ASP A 260 -10.93 -1.86 8.15
C ASP A 260 -12.35 -1.33 7.83
N GLY A 261 -12.97 -1.79 6.73
CA GLY A 261 -14.28 -1.35 6.26
C GLY A 261 -14.28 0.03 5.57
N ILE A 262 -13.11 0.57 5.24
CA ILE A 262 -12.94 1.90 4.64
C ILE A 262 -12.75 1.78 3.13
N GLY A 263 -13.55 2.51 2.36
CA GLY A 263 -13.44 2.61 0.91
C GLY A 263 -14.74 2.32 0.17
N ASP A 264 -15.05 3.18 -0.80
CA ASP A 264 -16.27 3.14 -1.61
C ASP A 264 -15.96 3.04 -3.11
N THR A 265 -14.73 3.37 -3.49
CA THR A 265 -14.20 3.13 -4.82
C THR A 265 -12.69 2.93 -4.76
N VAL A 266 -12.15 2.14 -5.67
CA VAL A 266 -10.72 1.84 -5.71
C VAL A 266 -10.14 2.03 -7.11
N ARG A 267 -8.86 2.44 -7.15
CA ARG A 267 -8.02 2.35 -8.33
C ARG A 267 -6.67 1.75 -7.96
N VAL A 268 -6.35 0.63 -8.56
CA VAL A 268 -4.99 0.10 -8.59
C VAL A 268 -4.21 0.89 -9.65
N SER A 269 -3.00 1.34 -9.34
CA SER A 269 -2.19 2.16 -10.26
C SER A 269 -0.97 1.37 -10.72
N LEU A 270 -1.11 0.67 -11.85
CA LEU A 270 -0.04 -0.14 -12.44
C LEU A 270 0.63 0.58 -13.60
N SER A 271 1.94 0.38 -13.77
CA SER A 271 2.68 0.83 -14.96
C SER A 271 2.45 -0.13 -16.15
N GLU A 272 1.19 -0.48 -16.39
CA GLU A 272 0.69 -1.42 -17.40
C GLU A 272 -0.41 -0.75 -18.26
N GLU A 273 -1.09 -1.50 -19.13
CA GLU A 273 -2.27 -0.98 -19.84
C GLU A 273 -3.40 -0.68 -18.82
N PRO A 274 -4.12 0.45 -18.95
CA PRO A 274 -5.14 0.84 -18.00
C PRO A 274 -6.23 -0.21 -17.74
N ALA A 275 -6.60 -1.00 -18.75
CA ALA A 275 -7.58 -2.07 -18.60
C ALA A 275 -7.10 -3.20 -17.67
N ALA A 276 -5.78 -3.43 -17.54
CA ALA A 276 -5.20 -4.44 -16.67
C ALA A 276 -5.38 -4.11 -15.17
N GLU A 277 -5.62 -2.85 -14.82
CA GLU A 277 -5.90 -2.42 -13.44
C GLU A 277 -7.24 -2.97 -12.92
N ILE A 278 -8.23 -3.15 -13.81
CA ILE A 278 -9.62 -3.45 -13.43
C ILE A 278 -9.79 -4.84 -12.81
N PRO A 279 -9.32 -5.96 -13.41
CA PRO A 279 -9.45 -7.27 -12.79
C PRO A 279 -8.71 -7.36 -11.44
N VAL A 280 -7.56 -6.72 -11.31
CA VAL A 280 -6.80 -6.66 -10.05
C VAL A 280 -7.60 -5.92 -8.97
N ALA A 281 -8.17 -4.77 -9.29
CA ALA A 281 -8.99 -4.00 -8.37
C ALA A 281 -10.27 -4.76 -7.97
N ARG A 282 -10.93 -5.41 -8.92
CA ARG A 282 -12.15 -6.20 -8.68
C ARG A 282 -11.87 -7.39 -7.78
N HIS A 283 -10.81 -8.17 -8.07
CA HIS A 283 -10.43 -9.31 -7.24
C HIS A 283 -10.20 -8.89 -5.78
N LEU A 284 -9.46 -7.81 -5.56
CA LEU A 284 -9.19 -7.30 -4.21
C LEU A 284 -10.46 -6.87 -3.47
N VAL A 285 -11.38 -6.18 -4.16
CA VAL A 285 -12.68 -5.77 -3.58
C VAL A 285 -13.54 -6.98 -3.23
N ASP A 286 -13.64 -7.95 -4.13
CA ASP A 286 -14.47 -9.14 -3.95
C ASP A 286 -13.89 -10.05 -2.86
N TYR A 287 -12.56 -10.22 -2.81
CA TYR A 287 -11.88 -11.00 -1.78
C TYR A 287 -12.14 -10.45 -0.37
N ILE A 288 -11.94 -9.15 -0.16
CA ILE A 288 -12.22 -8.53 1.15
C ILE A 288 -13.71 -8.50 1.44
N GLY A 289 -14.55 -8.24 0.43
CA GLY A 289 -16.01 -8.26 0.56
C GLY A 289 -16.57 -9.61 1.01
N ALA A 290 -15.91 -10.71 0.63
CA ALA A 290 -16.26 -12.07 1.05
C ALA A 290 -16.08 -12.30 2.56
N HIS A 291 -15.41 -11.43 3.28
CA HIS A 291 -15.33 -11.48 4.74
C HIS A 291 -16.66 -11.06 5.42
N ALA A 292 -17.57 -10.41 4.73
CA ALA A 292 -18.84 -9.99 5.30
C ALA A 292 -19.66 -11.17 5.82
N GLY A 293 -20.34 -10.98 6.97
CA GLY A 293 -21.19 -12.01 7.58
C GLY A 293 -20.40 -13.15 8.27
N HIS A 294 -19.10 -12.97 8.50
CA HIS A 294 -18.31 -13.92 9.27
C HIS A 294 -18.80 -14.08 10.72
N LEU A 295 -18.45 -15.18 11.36
CA LEU A 295 -18.70 -15.36 12.78
C LEU A 295 -17.99 -14.28 13.60
N VAL A 296 -18.63 -13.78 14.66
CA VAL A 296 -18.06 -12.73 15.51
C VAL A 296 -16.78 -13.21 16.17
N VAL A 297 -15.72 -12.41 16.06
CA VAL A 297 -14.47 -12.58 16.79
C VAL A 297 -14.58 -11.79 18.11
N PRO A 298 -14.78 -12.47 19.27
CA PRO A 298 -15.08 -11.81 20.54
C PRO A 298 -13.78 -11.36 21.25
N ALA A 299 -13.05 -10.44 20.63
CA ALA A 299 -11.78 -9.95 21.14
C ALA A 299 -11.87 -8.54 21.77
N THR A 300 -10.88 -8.20 22.57
CA THR A 300 -10.76 -6.88 23.20
C THR A 300 -9.46 -6.22 22.75
N ALA A 301 -9.58 -5.00 22.21
CA ALA A 301 -8.45 -4.21 21.79
C ALA A 301 -7.52 -3.89 22.97
N SER A 302 -6.22 -4.01 22.77
CA SER A 302 -5.24 -3.60 23.76
C SER A 302 -5.17 -2.08 23.85
N LYS A 303 -5.03 -1.58 25.09
CA LYS A 303 -4.83 -0.14 25.34
C LYS A 303 -3.47 0.37 24.84
N ASP A 304 -2.53 -0.51 24.64
CA ASP A 304 -1.19 -0.20 24.12
C ASP A 304 -1.14 -0.14 22.58
N PHE A 305 -2.28 -0.32 21.91
CA PHE A 305 -2.40 -0.23 20.47
C PHE A 305 -3.15 1.03 20.04
N ASP A 306 -2.49 1.88 19.26
CA ASP A 306 -3.11 3.03 18.62
C ASP A 306 -3.33 2.76 17.12
N TRP A 307 -4.58 2.60 16.73
CA TRP A 307 -4.97 2.32 15.34
C TRP A 307 -4.68 3.49 14.38
N LEU A 308 -4.71 4.72 14.89
CA LEU A 308 -4.43 5.93 14.10
C LEU A 308 -2.92 6.18 13.93
N HIS A 309 -2.12 5.76 14.92
CA HIS A 309 -0.65 5.94 14.90
C HIS A 309 0.03 4.61 15.27
N PRO A 310 -0.13 3.58 14.41
CA PRO A 310 0.38 2.26 14.74
C PRO A 310 1.90 2.30 14.93
N GLN A 311 2.35 1.68 16.00
CA GLN A 311 3.76 1.52 16.33
C GLN A 311 4.10 0.04 16.38
N ARG A 312 5.34 -0.30 16.02
CA ARG A 312 5.78 -1.68 16.14
C ARG A 312 5.61 -2.17 17.59
N ARG A 313 4.92 -3.29 17.77
CA ARG A 313 4.72 -3.95 19.03
C ARG A 313 6.07 -4.26 19.68
N LYS A 314 6.21 -3.96 20.97
CA LYS A 314 7.40 -4.32 21.74
C LYS A 314 7.43 -5.82 21.97
N THR A 315 8.48 -6.47 21.48
CA THR A 315 8.72 -7.90 21.66
C THR A 315 10.13 -8.16 22.18
N ARG A 316 10.39 -9.35 22.69
CA ARG A 316 11.75 -9.79 23.04
C ARG A 316 12.50 -10.17 21.80
N ALA A 317 13.82 -10.01 21.80
CA ALA A 317 14.67 -10.60 20.79
C ALA A 317 14.96 -12.06 21.15
N VAL A 318 14.59 -12.99 20.28
CA VAL A 318 14.80 -14.43 20.45
C VAL A 318 15.53 -14.95 19.20
N ALA A 319 16.78 -15.32 19.29
CA ALA A 319 17.61 -15.87 18.21
C ALA A 319 17.57 -15.04 16.90
N GLY A 320 17.46 -13.72 17.01
CA GLY A 320 17.37 -12.80 15.87
C GLY A 320 15.94 -12.50 15.41
N ILE A 321 14.90 -13.01 16.09
CA ILE A 321 13.49 -12.72 15.84
C ILE A 321 12.97 -11.77 16.91
N GLY A 322 12.18 -10.76 16.52
CA GLY A 322 11.62 -9.79 17.45
C GLY A 322 12.59 -8.71 17.93
N GLY A 323 12.17 -7.91 18.89
CA GLY A 323 12.91 -6.73 19.34
C GLY A 323 13.09 -5.69 18.23
N SER A 324 14.32 -5.25 18.00
CA SER A 324 14.69 -4.32 16.93
C SER A 324 15.07 -5.01 15.61
N ASN A 325 15.05 -6.36 15.55
CA ASN A 325 15.40 -7.09 14.34
C ASN A 325 14.33 -6.89 13.25
N VAL A 326 14.75 -6.97 11.98
CA VAL A 326 13.81 -7.01 10.86
C VAL A 326 12.96 -8.29 10.91
N PRO A 327 11.71 -8.26 10.47
CA PRO A 327 10.87 -9.45 10.45
C PRO A 327 11.47 -10.56 9.60
N VAL A 328 11.40 -11.79 10.10
CA VAL A 328 11.93 -12.97 9.42
C VAL A 328 10.95 -13.52 8.38
N VAL A 329 11.47 -14.20 7.37
CA VAL A 329 10.68 -14.99 6.41
C VAL A 329 10.94 -16.47 6.66
N ILE A 330 9.85 -17.23 6.86
CA ILE A 330 9.88 -18.69 6.93
C ILE A 330 9.33 -19.25 5.63
N ALA A 331 10.00 -20.23 5.07
CA ALA A 331 9.54 -21.01 3.92
C ALA A 331 9.30 -22.47 4.30
N SER A 332 8.49 -23.17 3.51
CA SER A 332 8.32 -24.62 3.62
C SER A 332 9.06 -25.32 2.49
N LEU A 333 9.79 -26.38 2.81
CA LEU A 333 10.39 -27.23 1.79
C LEU A 333 9.31 -28.15 1.23
N SER A 334 9.13 -28.11 -0.09
CA SER A 334 8.30 -29.11 -0.77
C SER A 334 8.93 -30.49 -0.61
N GLN A 335 8.15 -31.49 -0.20
CA GLN A 335 8.64 -32.85 -0.04
C GLN A 335 9.13 -33.47 -1.36
N GLU A 336 8.69 -32.94 -2.50
CA GLU A 336 9.04 -33.45 -3.83
C GLU A 336 10.35 -32.87 -4.39
N GLN A 337 10.80 -31.70 -3.92
CA GLN A 337 11.90 -30.99 -4.59
C GLN A 337 13.25 -31.07 -3.87
N GLY A 338 13.31 -31.40 -2.58
CA GLY A 338 14.56 -31.61 -1.83
C GLY A 338 15.58 -30.46 -1.83
N ALA A 339 15.27 -29.34 -2.50
CA ALA A 339 16.14 -28.19 -2.69
C ALA A 339 15.85 -27.08 -1.68
N THR A 340 16.88 -26.34 -1.30
CA THR A 340 16.72 -25.10 -0.52
C THR A 340 15.99 -24.05 -1.36
N VAL A 341 14.95 -23.45 -0.79
CA VAL A 341 14.18 -22.42 -1.48
C VAL A 341 14.90 -21.08 -1.36
N VAL A 342 15.36 -20.59 -2.47
CA VAL A 342 15.96 -19.25 -2.62
C VAL A 342 15.00 -18.44 -3.48
N GLY A 343 14.66 -17.22 -3.05
CA GLY A 343 13.91 -16.29 -3.90
C GLY A 343 14.77 -15.90 -5.12
N ALA A 344 14.14 -15.77 -6.29
CA ALA A 344 14.84 -15.33 -7.51
C ALA A 344 15.52 -13.98 -7.26
N ASP A 345 16.81 -13.89 -7.54
CA ASP A 345 17.63 -12.68 -7.38
C ASP A 345 17.60 -12.04 -5.96
N ARG A 346 17.26 -12.82 -4.92
CA ARG A 346 16.94 -12.33 -3.58
C ARG A 346 17.60 -13.13 -2.45
N GLN A 347 17.18 -12.79 -1.24
CA GLN A 347 17.62 -13.48 -0.03
C GLN A 347 16.91 -14.83 0.10
N SER A 348 17.64 -15.86 0.58
CA SER A 348 17.03 -17.10 1.06
C SER A 348 16.14 -16.80 2.26
N ALA A 349 15.09 -17.62 2.46
CA ALA A 349 14.31 -17.57 3.68
C ALA A 349 15.19 -17.75 4.92
N ASP A 350 14.88 -17.04 6.01
CA ASP A 350 15.69 -17.08 7.24
C ASP A 350 15.59 -18.46 7.92
N TYR A 351 14.41 -19.09 7.82
CA TYR A 351 14.14 -20.44 8.30
C TYR A 351 13.44 -21.27 7.24
N LEU A 352 13.76 -22.57 7.19
CA LEU A 352 13.17 -23.51 6.28
C LEU A 352 12.47 -24.64 7.05
N TYR A 353 11.13 -24.69 7.01
CA TYR A 353 10.37 -25.76 7.64
C TYR A 353 10.43 -27.02 6.78
N VAL A 354 10.84 -28.11 7.40
CA VAL A 354 11.05 -29.42 6.76
C VAL A 354 10.21 -30.55 7.40
N GLY A 355 9.38 -30.23 8.40
CA GLY A 355 8.53 -31.21 9.08
C GLY A 355 9.33 -32.30 9.79
N GLY A 356 8.86 -33.54 9.66
CA GLY A 356 9.50 -34.71 10.28
C GLY A 356 10.71 -35.28 9.52
N ARG A 357 11.04 -34.79 8.33
CA ARG A 357 12.10 -35.35 7.47
C ARG A 357 13.12 -34.30 7.04
N LEU A 358 14.37 -34.49 7.48
CA LEU A 358 15.47 -33.64 7.04
C LEU A 358 15.82 -33.91 5.57
N PRO A 359 16.21 -32.87 4.80
CA PRO A 359 16.77 -33.02 3.46
C PRO A 359 18.05 -33.86 3.48
N GLU A 360 18.37 -34.56 2.39
CA GLU A 360 19.61 -35.34 2.25
C GLU A 360 20.84 -34.41 2.29
N LYS A 361 20.73 -33.24 1.70
CA LYS A 361 21.78 -32.20 1.71
C LYS A 361 21.29 -30.99 2.49
N LEU A 362 22.05 -30.59 3.49
CA LEU A 362 21.78 -29.43 4.32
C LEU A 362 22.74 -28.27 3.95
N GLU A 363 22.20 -27.12 3.63
CA GLU A 363 22.99 -25.90 3.40
C GLU A 363 23.58 -25.40 4.72
N THR A 364 24.88 -25.06 4.71
CA THR A 364 25.65 -24.78 5.94
C THR A 364 25.11 -23.59 6.73
N ALA A 365 24.67 -22.53 6.05
CA ALA A 365 24.15 -21.30 6.67
C ALA A 365 22.66 -21.32 6.97
N GLN A 366 21.91 -22.35 6.50
CA GLN A 366 20.45 -22.41 6.63
C GLN A 366 20.05 -22.94 8.01
N LYS A 367 19.08 -22.27 8.62
CA LYS A 367 18.35 -22.74 9.82
C LYS A 367 17.10 -23.51 9.41
N TYR A 368 16.83 -24.62 10.09
CA TYR A 368 15.70 -25.49 9.76
C TYR A 368 14.72 -25.58 10.92
N LEU A 369 13.44 -25.57 10.58
CA LEU A 369 12.34 -25.88 11.50
C LEU A 369 11.90 -27.32 11.30
N VAL A 370 11.82 -28.07 12.38
CA VAL A 370 11.40 -29.49 12.38
C VAL A 370 10.27 -29.70 13.38
N ASP A 371 9.47 -30.73 13.17
CA ASP A 371 8.45 -31.14 14.13
C ASP A 371 9.09 -31.41 15.50
N TYR A 372 8.41 -31.04 16.58
CA TYR A 372 8.94 -31.11 17.93
C TYR A 372 9.38 -32.53 18.37
N ASP A 373 8.65 -33.56 17.97
CA ASP A 373 8.96 -34.96 18.26
C ASP A 373 10.25 -35.41 17.55
N LYS A 374 10.41 -34.98 16.29
CA LYS A 374 11.65 -35.19 15.53
C LYS A 374 12.84 -34.46 16.18
N TYR A 375 12.63 -33.21 16.62
CA TYR A 375 13.67 -32.47 17.33
C TYR A 375 14.11 -33.18 18.60
N ILE A 376 13.16 -33.58 19.45
CA ILE A 376 13.42 -34.29 20.71
C ILE A 376 14.15 -35.63 20.46
N ALA A 377 13.78 -36.36 19.42
CA ALA A 377 14.48 -37.59 19.03
C ALA A 377 15.92 -37.34 18.62
N LEU A 378 16.18 -36.32 17.80
CA LEU A 378 17.52 -35.90 17.39
C LEU A 378 18.36 -35.40 18.56
N GLN A 379 17.76 -34.63 19.47
CA GLN A 379 18.40 -34.18 20.71
C GLN A 379 18.86 -35.34 21.59
N LYS A 380 17.99 -36.36 21.79
CA LYS A 380 18.31 -37.57 22.54
C LYS A 380 19.43 -38.38 21.87
N ALA A 381 19.47 -38.38 20.54
CA ALA A 381 20.49 -39.08 19.77
C ALA A 381 21.82 -38.30 19.71
N GLY A 382 21.93 -37.11 20.30
CA GLY A 382 23.14 -36.29 20.31
C GLY A 382 23.49 -35.71 18.94
N SER A 383 22.49 -35.37 18.12
CA SER A 383 22.71 -34.83 16.77
C SER A 383 23.53 -33.55 16.79
N PRO A 384 24.61 -33.44 15.99
CA PRO A 384 25.41 -32.23 15.83
C PRO A 384 24.57 -31.00 15.42
N LEU A 385 23.56 -31.19 14.57
CA LEU A 385 22.69 -30.12 14.09
C LEU A 385 21.88 -29.43 15.21
N VAL A 386 21.54 -30.21 16.26
CA VAL A 386 20.90 -29.67 17.47
C VAL A 386 21.92 -28.91 18.29
N ALA A 387 23.12 -29.46 18.48
CA ALA A 387 24.18 -28.84 19.25
C ALA A 387 24.69 -27.52 18.61
N GLU A 388 24.69 -27.44 17.29
CA GLU A 388 25.08 -26.24 16.50
C GLU A 388 23.96 -25.19 16.43
N GLY A 389 22.76 -25.44 16.99
CA GLY A 389 21.63 -24.53 16.94
C GLY A 389 21.03 -24.34 15.52
N ARG A 390 21.27 -25.30 14.63
CA ARG A 390 20.77 -25.28 13.24
C ARG A 390 19.33 -25.77 13.09
N LEU A 391 18.83 -26.46 14.11
CA LEU A 391 17.46 -26.95 14.17
C LEU A 391 16.68 -26.24 15.26
N ALA A 392 15.43 -25.90 14.98
CA ALA A 392 14.48 -25.40 15.97
C ALA A 392 13.16 -26.18 15.88
N PRO A 393 12.55 -26.52 17.03
CA PRO A 393 11.33 -27.30 17.07
C PRO A 393 10.09 -26.45 16.84
N VAL A 394 9.09 -27.01 16.11
CA VAL A 394 7.74 -26.45 15.95
C VAL A 394 6.77 -27.30 16.74
N PHE A 395 6.04 -26.68 17.65
CA PHE A 395 5.05 -27.30 18.52
C PHE A 395 3.65 -26.91 18.07
N PRO A 396 2.75 -27.84 17.77
CA PRO A 396 1.33 -27.54 17.70
C PRO A 396 0.76 -27.24 19.11
N THR A 397 -0.40 -26.59 19.19
CA THR A 397 -1.02 -26.18 20.46
C THR A 397 -1.16 -27.35 21.46
N ASN A 398 -1.54 -28.53 21.00
CA ASN A 398 -1.68 -29.72 21.87
C ASN A 398 -0.35 -30.30 22.38
N ALA A 399 0.78 -29.81 21.89
CA ALA A 399 2.12 -30.21 22.36
C ALA A 399 2.73 -29.25 23.36
N ILE A 400 2.00 -28.24 23.84
CA ILE A 400 2.44 -27.31 24.90
C ILE A 400 3.11 -28.02 26.09
N PRO A 401 2.57 -29.14 26.63
CA PRO A 401 3.20 -29.83 27.76
C PRO A 401 4.63 -30.34 27.50
N PHE A 402 5.00 -30.50 26.25
CA PHE A 402 6.32 -31.02 25.85
C PHE A 402 7.36 -29.93 25.55
N ILE A 403 6.98 -28.64 25.56
CA ILE A 403 7.88 -27.52 25.22
C ILE A 403 9.14 -27.52 26.08
N GLY A 404 9.02 -27.82 27.38
CA GLY A 404 10.15 -27.89 28.31
C GLY A 404 11.15 -29.03 28.03
N MET A 405 10.77 -30.03 27.22
CA MET A 405 11.66 -31.14 26.87
C MET A 405 12.68 -30.77 25.79
N ALA A 406 12.39 -29.79 24.96
CA ALA A 406 13.31 -29.34 23.92
C ALA A 406 14.30 -28.31 24.51
N LYS A 407 15.60 -28.61 24.36
CA LYS A 407 16.70 -27.70 24.74
C LYS A 407 17.13 -26.91 23.49
N ALA A 408 16.32 -25.94 23.10
CA ALA A 408 16.56 -25.10 21.94
C ALA A 408 16.62 -23.63 22.36
N GLU A 409 17.47 -22.84 21.69
CA GLU A 409 17.57 -21.38 21.88
C GLU A 409 16.31 -20.67 21.42
N VAL A 410 15.63 -21.22 20.41
CA VAL A 410 14.34 -20.75 19.90
C VAL A 410 13.40 -21.93 19.68
N LYS A 411 12.15 -21.74 20.05
CA LYS A 411 11.05 -22.71 19.87
C LYS A 411 9.88 -22.01 19.21
N PHE A 412 9.18 -22.69 18.33
CA PHE A 412 8.02 -22.16 17.65
C PHE A 412 6.76 -22.85 18.15
N LEU A 413 5.76 -22.06 18.58
CA LEU A 413 4.48 -22.56 19.05
C LEU A 413 3.36 -22.07 18.15
N VAL A 414 2.68 -22.98 17.48
CA VAL A 414 1.53 -22.68 16.62
C VAL A 414 0.30 -22.42 17.50
N LEU A 415 -0.26 -21.23 17.38
CA LEU A 415 -1.46 -20.79 18.09
C LEU A 415 -2.47 -20.15 17.14
N LYS A 416 -3.75 -20.29 17.48
CA LYS A 416 -4.86 -19.54 16.87
C LYS A 416 -5.67 -18.87 17.97
N PHE A 417 -6.41 -17.82 17.64
CA PHE A 417 -7.37 -17.23 18.56
C PHE A 417 -8.41 -18.30 18.99
N GLY A 418 -8.81 -18.28 20.25
CA GLY A 418 -9.66 -19.31 20.83
C GLY A 418 -8.93 -20.59 21.28
N ALA A 419 -7.58 -20.65 21.22
CA ALA A 419 -6.80 -21.67 21.90
C ALA A 419 -6.97 -21.55 23.44
N PRO A 420 -6.69 -22.64 24.23
CA PRO A 420 -6.81 -22.59 25.70
C PRO A 420 -5.91 -21.51 26.31
N VAL A 421 -6.51 -20.36 26.69
CA VAL A 421 -5.81 -19.13 27.07
C VAL A 421 -4.88 -19.33 28.26
N GLU A 422 -5.38 -19.94 29.33
CA GLU A 422 -4.60 -20.16 30.56
C GLU A 422 -3.36 -21.03 30.29
N GLU A 423 -3.51 -22.06 29.47
CA GLU A 423 -2.44 -23.02 29.17
C GLU A 423 -1.31 -22.35 28.38
N TYR A 424 -1.62 -21.70 27.23
CA TYR A 424 -0.56 -21.12 26.42
C TYR A 424 0.05 -19.86 27.08
N GLN A 425 -0.73 -19.06 27.84
CA GLN A 425 -0.18 -17.91 28.53
C GLN A 425 0.78 -18.34 29.65
N ALA A 426 0.45 -19.39 30.41
CA ALA A 426 1.37 -19.95 31.41
C ALA A 426 2.65 -20.46 30.74
N CYS A 427 2.52 -21.16 29.60
CA CYS A 427 3.66 -21.64 28.82
C CYS A 427 4.56 -20.48 28.36
N LEU A 428 3.99 -19.43 27.75
CA LEU A 428 4.76 -18.29 27.24
C LEU A 428 5.46 -17.47 28.33
N ARG A 429 4.91 -17.42 29.54
CA ARG A 429 5.59 -16.80 30.70
C ARG A 429 6.80 -17.60 31.16
N LEU A 430 6.70 -18.94 31.14
CA LEU A 430 7.79 -19.85 31.55
C LEU A 430 8.86 -20.00 30.47
N HIS A 431 8.51 -19.81 29.21
CA HIS A 431 9.36 -20.06 28.04
C HIS A 431 9.51 -18.78 27.19
N PRO A 432 10.32 -17.82 27.64
CA PRO A 432 10.53 -16.55 26.91
C PRO A 432 11.23 -16.75 25.55
N GLU A 433 11.84 -17.92 25.32
CA GLU A 433 12.47 -18.33 24.06
C GLU A 433 11.45 -18.80 23.01
N VAL A 434 10.16 -18.81 23.31
CA VAL A 434 9.12 -19.21 22.36
C VAL A 434 8.73 -18.06 21.46
N VAL A 435 8.73 -18.33 20.15
CA VAL A 435 8.14 -17.51 19.09
C VAL A 435 6.75 -18.07 18.78
N VAL A 436 5.74 -17.23 18.82
CA VAL A 436 4.36 -17.62 18.47
C VAL A 436 4.20 -17.62 16.95
N VAL A 437 3.72 -18.73 16.40
CA VAL A 437 3.27 -18.83 15.01
C VAL A 437 1.76 -18.66 15.01
N CYS A 438 1.29 -17.48 14.64
CA CYS A 438 -0.13 -17.12 14.64
C CYS A 438 -0.78 -17.58 13.33
N VAL A 439 -1.73 -18.50 13.41
CA VAL A 439 -2.49 -19.04 12.27
C VAL A 439 -3.97 -18.73 12.43
N SER A 440 -4.73 -18.73 11.33
CA SER A 440 -6.18 -18.61 11.34
C SER A 440 -6.85 -19.49 10.31
N ASN A 441 -7.99 -20.08 10.69
CA ASN A 441 -8.93 -20.75 9.80
C ASN A 441 -10.28 -20.00 9.73
N HIS A 442 -10.33 -18.81 10.30
CA HIS A 442 -11.53 -17.98 10.32
C HIS A 442 -11.79 -17.35 8.95
N GLN A 443 -13.04 -17.09 8.60
CA GLN A 443 -13.39 -16.40 7.34
C GLN A 443 -12.77 -15.01 7.29
N ASN A 444 -12.82 -14.24 8.38
CA ASN A 444 -12.06 -13.01 8.58
C ASN A 444 -10.73 -13.34 9.29
N ARG A 445 -9.76 -13.80 8.52
CA ARG A 445 -8.43 -14.22 9.01
C ARG A 445 -7.69 -13.09 9.72
N LEU A 446 -7.75 -11.90 9.11
CA LEU A 446 -7.09 -10.70 9.64
C LEU A 446 -7.59 -10.35 11.06
N GLY A 447 -8.91 -10.29 11.23
CA GLY A 447 -9.51 -9.99 12.53
C GLY A 447 -9.18 -11.03 13.60
N ASP A 448 -9.21 -12.31 13.23
CA ASP A 448 -8.87 -13.43 14.11
C ASP A 448 -7.39 -13.41 14.53
N GLN A 449 -6.48 -13.13 13.60
CA GLN A 449 -5.05 -13.01 13.89
C GLN A 449 -4.72 -11.76 14.71
N ARG A 450 -5.36 -10.62 14.42
CA ARG A 450 -5.29 -9.42 15.28
C ARG A 450 -5.74 -9.75 16.71
N ALA A 451 -6.83 -10.51 16.86
CA ALA A 451 -7.39 -10.88 18.17
C ALA A 451 -6.39 -11.63 19.04
N LEU A 452 -5.69 -12.63 18.51
CA LEU A 452 -4.65 -13.35 19.25
C LEU A 452 -3.53 -12.42 19.72
N VAL A 453 -3.05 -11.51 18.86
CA VAL A 453 -1.96 -10.61 19.24
C VAL A 453 -2.41 -9.61 20.29
N HIS A 454 -3.62 -9.08 20.19
CA HIS A 454 -4.20 -8.21 21.23
C HIS A 454 -4.39 -8.95 22.56
N GLU A 455 -4.75 -10.22 22.53
CA GLU A 455 -4.84 -11.07 23.72
C GLU A 455 -3.46 -11.25 24.37
N LEU A 456 -2.40 -11.46 23.57
CA LEU A 456 -1.02 -11.50 24.08
C LEU A 456 -0.59 -10.15 24.70
N MET A 457 -0.93 -9.05 24.06
CA MET A 457 -0.63 -7.70 24.56
C MET A 457 -1.34 -7.44 25.88
N ASN A 458 -2.63 -7.76 25.97
CA ASN A 458 -3.43 -7.61 27.20
C ASN A 458 -2.91 -8.47 28.36
N ALA A 459 -2.28 -9.61 28.04
CA ALA A 459 -1.64 -10.48 29.03
C ALA A 459 -0.21 -10.06 29.40
N GLY A 460 0.33 -8.98 28.81
CA GLY A 460 1.71 -8.51 29.02
C GLY A 460 2.76 -9.49 28.52
N LEU A 461 2.47 -10.23 27.44
CA LEU A 461 3.36 -11.21 26.82
C LEU A 461 4.14 -10.56 25.66
N PHE A 462 5.47 -10.63 25.72
CA PHE A 462 6.39 -10.01 24.79
C PHE A 462 7.07 -11.01 23.84
N ASN A 463 6.53 -12.22 23.73
CA ASN A 463 7.02 -13.22 22.79
C ASN A 463 6.87 -12.71 21.35
N PRO A 464 7.86 -12.91 20.46
CA PRO A 464 7.73 -12.57 19.05
C PRO A 464 6.59 -13.32 18.38
N VAL A 465 5.99 -12.69 17.35
CA VAL A 465 4.88 -13.28 16.58
C VAL A 465 5.26 -13.34 15.11
N VAL A 466 5.18 -14.53 14.54
CA VAL A 466 5.25 -14.79 13.10
C VAL A 466 3.85 -15.12 12.62
N PHE A 467 3.34 -14.37 11.65
CA PHE A 467 2.06 -14.70 11.05
C PHE A 467 2.24 -15.77 9.98
N ALA A 468 1.43 -16.82 10.06
CA ALA A 468 1.41 -17.90 9.08
C ALA A 468 0.01 -18.06 8.50
N GLN A 469 -0.08 -18.21 7.18
CA GLN A 469 -1.34 -18.42 6.50
C GLN A 469 -1.19 -19.37 5.33
N MET A 470 -2.14 -20.31 5.24
CA MET A 470 -2.26 -21.27 4.14
C MET A 470 -3.23 -20.73 3.10
N TYR A 471 -2.79 -20.76 1.85
CA TYR A 471 -3.59 -20.50 0.65
C TYR A 471 -3.67 -21.76 -0.20
N ARG A 472 -4.54 -21.74 -1.20
CA ARG A 472 -4.68 -22.88 -2.13
C ARG A 472 -4.93 -22.35 -3.53
N HIS A 473 -3.84 -22.11 -4.25
CA HIS A 473 -3.86 -21.58 -5.61
C HIS A 473 -3.02 -22.45 -6.54
N ALA A 474 -3.52 -22.60 -7.77
CA ALA A 474 -2.77 -23.17 -8.87
C ALA A 474 -1.74 -22.18 -9.41
N LYS A 475 -0.74 -22.68 -10.13
CA LYS A 475 0.31 -21.84 -10.76
C LYS A 475 -0.25 -20.72 -11.66
N ALA A 476 -1.37 -21.00 -12.33
CA ALA A 476 -2.05 -20.03 -13.19
C ALA A 476 -2.71 -18.88 -12.40
N GLU A 477 -2.97 -19.06 -11.09
CA GLU A 477 -3.60 -18.11 -10.17
C GLU A 477 -2.56 -17.39 -9.30
N LYS A 478 -1.33 -17.25 -9.81
CA LYS A 478 -0.24 -16.58 -9.10
C LYS A 478 -0.61 -15.19 -8.62
N ASP A 479 -1.24 -14.41 -9.48
CA ASP A 479 -1.61 -13.02 -9.16
C ASP A 479 -2.66 -12.97 -8.04
N ASP A 480 -3.63 -13.88 -8.05
CA ASP A 480 -4.66 -13.99 -7.02
C ASP A 480 -4.02 -14.35 -5.66
N PHE A 481 -3.13 -15.35 -5.64
CA PHE A 481 -2.35 -15.67 -4.45
C PHE A 481 -1.60 -14.46 -3.88
N GLN A 482 -0.93 -13.69 -4.75
CA GLN A 482 -0.16 -12.52 -4.34
C GLN A 482 -1.06 -11.41 -3.77
N LEU A 483 -2.21 -11.17 -4.41
CA LEU A 483 -3.19 -10.18 -3.96
C LEU A 483 -3.81 -10.55 -2.60
N GLU A 484 -4.25 -11.80 -2.45
CA GLU A 484 -4.87 -12.29 -1.23
C GLU A 484 -3.88 -12.31 -0.06
N ALA A 485 -2.68 -12.87 -0.27
CA ALA A 485 -1.64 -12.88 0.76
C ALA A 485 -1.21 -11.47 1.17
N ALA A 486 -1.09 -10.55 0.21
CA ALA A 486 -0.73 -9.18 0.49
C ALA A 486 -1.86 -8.39 1.21
N ALA A 487 -3.12 -8.66 0.89
CA ALA A 487 -4.27 -8.07 1.57
C ALA A 487 -4.39 -8.54 3.03
N ASP A 488 -4.30 -9.84 3.26
CA ASP A 488 -4.39 -10.43 4.61
C ASP A 488 -3.21 -10.00 5.50
N MET A 489 -1.99 -10.18 5.00
CA MET A 489 -0.79 -9.98 5.80
C MET A 489 -0.39 -8.51 5.88
N GLY A 490 -0.62 -7.74 4.82
CA GLY A 490 -0.20 -6.34 4.73
C GLY A 490 -0.74 -5.47 5.85
N ALA A 491 -2.00 -5.64 6.22
CA ALA A 491 -2.63 -4.91 7.33
C ALA A 491 -1.94 -5.20 8.67
N LEU A 492 -1.62 -6.47 8.96
CA LEU A 492 -0.90 -6.87 10.19
C LEU A 492 0.51 -6.27 10.25
N MET A 493 1.17 -6.16 9.08
CA MET A 493 2.48 -5.52 8.93
C MET A 493 2.41 -4.02 9.22
N ILE A 494 1.43 -3.31 8.62
CA ILE A 494 1.22 -1.87 8.82
C ILE A 494 0.84 -1.56 10.26
N ASP A 495 0.05 -2.42 10.89
CA ASP A 495 -0.31 -2.30 12.31
C ASP A 495 0.88 -2.55 13.26
N GLY A 496 2.03 -2.98 12.75
CA GLY A 496 3.23 -3.23 13.53
C GLY A 496 3.15 -4.45 14.44
N LEU A 497 2.28 -5.41 14.14
CA LEU A 497 2.00 -6.56 15.01
C LEU A 497 2.92 -7.75 14.77
N THR A 498 3.80 -7.70 13.75
CA THR A 498 4.59 -8.85 13.28
C THR A 498 6.07 -8.78 13.65
N ASP A 499 6.65 -9.97 13.82
CA ASP A 499 8.10 -10.21 13.84
C ASP A 499 8.53 -11.19 12.73
N GLY A 500 7.60 -11.65 11.90
CA GLY A 500 7.90 -12.49 10.75
C GLY A 500 6.67 -12.94 9.97
N LEU A 501 6.93 -13.57 8.83
CA LEU A 501 5.91 -14.01 7.89
C LEU A 501 6.23 -15.42 7.38
N TRP A 502 5.21 -16.28 7.35
CA TRP A 502 5.26 -17.62 6.83
C TRP A 502 4.06 -17.88 5.91
N LEU A 503 4.24 -17.66 4.62
CA LEU A 503 3.23 -17.99 3.62
C LEU A 503 3.35 -19.46 3.23
N LEU A 504 2.19 -20.11 3.05
CA LEU A 504 2.07 -21.48 2.60
C LEU A 504 1.06 -21.54 1.44
N ASN A 505 1.29 -22.43 0.51
CA ASN A 505 0.33 -22.73 -0.55
C ASN A 505 0.16 -24.24 -0.72
N ASP A 506 -1.08 -24.72 -0.56
CA ASP A 506 -1.48 -26.13 -0.82
C ASP A 506 -1.96 -26.25 -2.28
N GLY A 507 -1.13 -25.80 -3.22
CA GLY A 507 -1.32 -25.86 -4.66
C GLY A 507 0.04 -25.95 -5.34
N ASP A 508 0.10 -25.68 -6.64
CA ASP A 508 1.30 -25.85 -7.44
C ASP A 508 2.07 -24.53 -7.75
N ILE A 509 1.81 -23.46 -6.99
CA ILE A 509 2.63 -22.25 -7.07
C ILE A 509 4.06 -22.60 -6.61
N PRO A 510 5.09 -22.25 -7.39
CA PRO A 510 6.48 -22.51 -7.00
C PRO A 510 6.83 -21.89 -5.65
N GLN A 511 7.54 -22.62 -4.80
CA GLN A 511 7.94 -22.12 -3.47
C GLN A 511 8.77 -20.82 -3.54
N GLU A 512 9.55 -20.65 -4.60
CA GLU A 512 10.25 -19.42 -4.91
C GLU A 512 9.31 -18.22 -5.00
N THR A 513 8.20 -18.37 -5.72
CA THR A 513 7.15 -17.34 -5.82
C THR A 513 6.52 -17.04 -4.45
N VAL A 514 6.28 -18.06 -3.63
CA VAL A 514 5.73 -17.90 -2.27
C VAL A 514 6.68 -17.10 -1.39
N VAL A 515 7.97 -17.41 -1.43
CA VAL A 515 9.04 -16.72 -0.69
C VAL A 515 9.18 -15.28 -1.17
N ASP A 516 9.21 -15.06 -2.49
CA ASP A 516 9.31 -13.74 -3.09
C ASP A 516 8.11 -12.86 -2.75
N THR A 517 6.91 -13.45 -2.69
CA THR A 517 5.70 -12.75 -2.24
C THR A 517 5.83 -12.30 -0.78
N ALA A 518 6.35 -13.17 0.11
CA ALA A 518 6.56 -12.81 1.51
C ALA A 518 7.56 -11.62 1.66
N PHE A 519 8.67 -11.65 0.95
CA PHE A 519 9.61 -10.52 0.92
C PHE A 519 8.98 -9.26 0.32
N GLY A 520 8.20 -9.40 -0.74
CA GLY A 520 7.47 -8.30 -1.39
C GLY A 520 6.48 -7.62 -0.43
N ILE A 521 5.74 -8.39 0.37
CA ILE A 521 4.80 -7.87 1.38
C ILE A 521 5.56 -7.09 2.47
N LEU A 522 6.66 -7.64 3.00
CA LEU A 522 7.47 -6.97 4.01
C LEU A 522 8.08 -5.66 3.46
N GLN A 523 8.50 -5.66 2.20
CA GLN A 523 9.04 -4.45 1.54
C GLN A 523 7.94 -3.42 1.29
N ALA A 524 6.78 -3.83 0.82
CA ALA A 524 5.63 -2.95 0.61
C ALA A 524 5.14 -2.29 1.92
N ALA A 525 5.23 -3.02 3.05
CA ALA A 525 4.93 -2.50 4.38
C ALA A 525 6.10 -1.76 5.06
N ARG A 526 7.21 -1.52 4.35
CA ARG A 526 8.39 -0.79 4.84
C ARG A 526 9.13 -1.46 6.02
N LEU A 527 8.99 -2.77 6.21
CA LEU A 527 9.59 -3.50 7.32
C LEU A 527 10.92 -4.15 7.00
N ARG A 528 11.12 -4.57 5.73
CA ARG A 528 12.36 -5.21 5.29
C ARG A 528 12.61 -4.91 3.82
N VAL A 529 13.79 -4.40 3.50
CA VAL A 529 14.21 -4.17 2.11
C VAL A 529 14.94 -5.40 1.61
N SER A 530 14.49 -5.97 0.49
CA SER A 530 15.04 -7.21 -0.08
C SER A 530 15.58 -7.02 -1.51
N LYS A 531 15.11 -6.00 -2.23
CA LYS A 531 15.48 -5.70 -3.62
C LYS A 531 15.47 -4.19 -3.89
N THR A 532 15.88 -3.78 -5.08
CA THR A 532 15.66 -2.42 -5.59
C THR A 532 14.17 -2.11 -5.60
N GLU A 533 13.77 -0.95 -5.09
CA GLU A 533 12.40 -0.47 -5.14
C GLU A 533 12.23 0.53 -6.29
N TYR A 534 11.21 0.31 -7.11
CA TYR A 534 10.84 1.22 -8.18
C TYR A 534 9.55 1.94 -7.82
N ILE A 535 9.64 3.27 -7.72
CA ILE A 535 8.50 4.16 -7.53
C ILE A 535 8.17 4.68 -8.93
N SER A 536 7.38 3.94 -9.69
CA SER A 536 7.08 4.27 -11.09
C SER A 536 5.62 4.61 -11.29
N CYS A 537 5.38 5.72 -12.00
CA CYS A 537 4.02 6.15 -12.28
C CYS A 537 3.37 5.29 -13.37
N PRO A 538 2.01 5.13 -13.34
CA PRO A 538 1.29 4.34 -14.33
C PRO A 538 1.24 4.97 -15.73
N GLY A 539 1.64 6.26 -15.84
CA GLY A 539 1.40 7.06 -17.02
C GLY A 539 0.01 7.69 -17.03
N CYS A 540 -0.13 8.75 -17.78
CA CYS A 540 -1.38 9.46 -18.08
C CYS A 540 -1.15 10.37 -19.28
N GLY A 541 -2.14 11.14 -19.72
CA GLY A 541 -2.01 12.10 -20.83
C GLY A 541 -0.93 13.19 -20.65
N ARG A 542 -0.27 13.25 -19.48
CA ARG A 542 0.88 14.14 -19.20
C ARG A 542 2.23 13.49 -19.45
N THR A 543 2.28 12.18 -19.76
CA THR A 543 3.53 11.45 -19.97
C THR A 543 4.23 11.97 -21.24
N LEU A 544 5.52 12.27 -21.13
CA LEU A 544 6.27 13.02 -22.14
C LEU A 544 7.27 12.18 -22.94
N TYR A 545 7.37 10.88 -22.64
CA TYR A 545 8.30 9.92 -23.24
C TYR A 545 7.76 8.48 -23.13
N ASP A 546 8.40 7.51 -23.76
CA ASP A 546 8.02 6.10 -23.60
C ASP A 546 8.41 5.61 -22.19
N LEU A 547 7.43 5.70 -21.30
CA LEU A 547 7.59 5.40 -19.87
C LEU A 547 7.83 3.91 -19.62
N ARG A 548 7.11 3.02 -20.32
CA ARG A 548 7.17 1.57 -20.08
C ARG A 548 8.51 0.99 -20.52
N GLU A 549 8.95 1.33 -21.75
CA GLU A 549 10.27 0.93 -22.22
C GLU A 549 11.38 1.44 -21.28
N THR A 550 11.25 2.69 -20.82
CA THR A 550 12.21 3.28 -19.89
C THR A 550 12.23 2.56 -18.53
N ILE A 551 11.07 2.22 -17.97
CA ILE A 551 10.99 1.43 -16.72
C ILE A 551 11.69 0.08 -16.92
N ALA A 552 11.40 -0.64 -17.98
CA ALA A 552 12.01 -1.94 -18.28
C ALA A 552 13.54 -1.86 -18.39
N ARG A 553 14.06 -0.84 -19.07
CA ARG A 553 15.51 -0.60 -19.23
C ARG A 553 16.19 -0.28 -17.88
N ILE A 554 15.59 0.61 -17.08
CA ILE A 554 16.14 0.96 -15.77
C ILE A 554 16.12 -0.25 -14.84
N ARG A 555 15.02 -1.01 -14.80
CA ARG A 555 14.91 -2.23 -13.98
C ARG A 555 15.97 -3.26 -14.34
N GLU A 556 16.13 -3.57 -15.62
CA GLU A 556 17.15 -4.53 -16.06
C GLU A 556 18.55 -4.10 -15.64
N ALA A 557 18.85 -2.81 -15.74
CA ALA A 557 20.18 -2.27 -15.41
C ALA A 557 20.48 -2.16 -13.89
N THR A 558 19.43 -2.18 -13.03
CA THR A 558 19.57 -1.91 -11.59
C THR A 558 19.00 -3.00 -10.68
N LYS A 559 18.52 -4.12 -11.25
CA LYS A 559 17.87 -5.21 -10.49
C LYS A 559 18.73 -5.79 -9.36
N ASP A 560 20.06 -5.80 -9.54
CA ASP A 560 21.01 -6.33 -8.57
C ASP A 560 21.48 -5.32 -7.52
N MET A 561 21.04 -4.05 -7.62
CA MET A 561 21.41 -2.97 -6.71
C MET A 561 20.47 -2.94 -5.49
N LYS A 562 20.64 -3.92 -4.59
CA LYS A 562 19.75 -4.06 -3.41
C LYS A 562 19.76 -2.83 -2.53
N GLY A 563 18.58 -2.44 -2.06
CA GLY A 563 18.40 -1.34 -1.12
C GLY A 563 18.19 0.03 -1.76
N LEU A 564 18.41 0.18 -3.07
CA LEU A 564 18.11 1.41 -3.79
C LEU A 564 16.63 1.63 -3.99
N LYS A 565 16.22 2.90 -3.98
CA LYS A 565 14.88 3.35 -4.37
C LYS A 565 15.01 4.29 -5.57
N ILE A 566 14.42 3.93 -6.68
CA ILE A 566 14.49 4.68 -7.94
C ILE A 566 13.10 5.18 -8.33
N GLY A 567 12.93 6.50 -8.41
CA GLY A 567 11.72 7.13 -8.91
C GLY A 567 11.73 7.25 -10.42
N ILE A 568 10.66 6.79 -11.12
CA ILE A 568 10.54 6.89 -12.57
C ILE A 568 9.20 7.54 -12.90
N MET A 569 9.23 8.83 -13.28
CA MET A 569 8.04 9.68 -13.38
C MET A 569 7.85 10.23 -14.78
N GLY A 570 6.66 10.06 -15.33
CA GLY A 570 6.30 10.54 -16.68
C GLY A 570 6.31 12.07 -16.83
N CYS A 571 6.11 12.82 -15.73
CA CYS A 571 6.09 14.28 -15.74
C CYS A 571 6.41 14.88 -14.35
N ILE A 572 6.59 16.20 -14.30
CA ILE A 572 6.94 16.94 -13.07
C ILE A 572 5.75 17.23 -12.14
N VAL A 573 4.52 16.97 -12.54
CA VAL A 573 3.32 17.42 -11.80
C VAL A 573 3.28 16.87 -10.37
N ASN A 574 3.44 15.57 -10.21
CA ASN A 574 3.54 14.91 -8.90
C ASN A 574 4.94 14.29 -8.68
N GLY A 575 5.70 14.09 -9.77
CA GLY A 575 6.90 13.29 -9.79
C GLY A 575 7.88 13.58 -8.65
N PRO A 576 8.42 14.81 -8.52
CA PRO A 576 9.41 15.11 -7.49
C PRO A 576 8.90 14.93 -6.06
N GLY A 577 7.60 15.08 -5.84
CA GLY A 577 6.99 14.87 -4.53
C GLY A 577 6.73 13.39 -4.21
N GLU A 578 6.20 12.62 -5.18
CA GLU A 578 5.91 11.19 -4.97
C GLU A 578 7.17 10.33 -4.84
N MET A 579 8.29 10.79 -5.39
CA MET A 579 9.59 10.15 -5.22
C MET A 579 10.44 10.79 -4.11
N ALA A 580 9.82 11.51 -3.18
CA ALA A 580 10.55 12.26 -2.15
C ALA A 580 11.46 11.39 -1.27
N ASP A 581 11.12 10.12 -1.11
CA ASP A 581 11.90 9.10 -0.40
C ASP A 581 12.74 8.20 -1.34
N ALA A 582 12.82 8.52 -2.63
CA ALA A 582 13.69 7.86 -3.58
C ALA A 582 15.14 8.38 -3.47
N ASP A 583 16.11 7.48 -3.64
CA ASP A 583 17.53 7.84 -3.67
C ASP A 583 17.88 8.57 -4.97
N TYR A 584 17.30 8.10 -6.08
CA TYR A 584 17.48 8.67 -7.42
C TYR A 584 16.15 8.80 -8.14
N GLY A 585 16.06 9.80 -9.03
CA GLY A 585 14.85 10.06 -9.80
C GLY A 585 15.11 10.31 -11.29
N TYR A 586 14.24 9.76 -12.12
CA TYR A 586 14.15 9.97 -13.55
C TYR A 586 12.79 10.57 -13.87
N VAL A 587 12.74 11.84 -14.26
CA VAL A 587 11.50 12.62 -14.35
C VAL A 587 11.36 13.29 -15.71
N GLY A 588 10.25 13.06 -16.41
CA GLY A 588 9.93 13.73 -17.69
C GLY A 588 9.89 15.26 -17.52
N ALA A 589 10.66 15.96 -18.35
CA ALA A 589 10.82 17.42 -18.32
C ALA A 589 10.30 18.11 -19.57
N GLY A 590 10.10 17.38 -20.64
CA GLY A 590 9.61 17.84 -21.95
C GLY A 590 9.48 16.65 -22.89
N VAL A 591 8.98 16.86 -24.10
CA VAL A 591 8.86 15.78 -25.10
C VAL A 591 10.25 15.19 -25.37
N ASN A 592 10.42 13.89 -25.08
CA ASN A 592 11.69 13.17 -25.15
C ASN A 592 12.84 13.84 -24.37
N ARG A 593 12.49 14.54 -23.29
CA ARG A 593 13.45 15.21 -22.38
C ARG A 593 13.20 14.79 -20.94
N VAL A 594 14.28 14.62 -20.19
CA VAL A 594 14.27 14.12 -18.83
C VAL A 594 15.16 14.95 -17.94
N SER A 595 14.80 15.05 -16.66
CA SER A 595 15.67 15.57 -15.60
C SER A 595 15.99 14.47 -14.59
N LEU A 596 17.23 14.42 -14.11
CA LEU A 596 17.68 13.46 -13.13
C LEU A 596 17.81 14.11 -11.75
N TYR A 597 17.46 13.33 -10.74
CA TYR A 597 17.43 13.76 -9.36
C TYR A 597 18.29 12.84 -8.47
N ARG A 598 18.89 13.42 -7.44
CA ARG A 598 19.45 12.73 -6.28
C ARG A 598 18.63 13.14 -5.07
N GLY A 599 17.85 12.22 -4.51
CA GLY A 599 16.79 12.57 -3.57
C GLY A 599 15.83 13.59 -4.19
N GLN A 600 15.63 14.73 -3.52
CA GLN A 600 14.75 15.82 -4.00
C GLN A 600 15.48 16.87 -4.84
N VAL A 601 16.79 16.75 -5.02
CA VAL A 601 17.61 17.75 -5.73
C VAL A 601 17.76 17.35 -7.20
N CYS A 602 17.34 18.24 -8.11
CA CYS A 602 17.56 18.06 -9.53
C CYS A 602 19.04 18.32 -9.86
N VAL A 603 19.76 17.29 -10.30
CA VAL A 603 21.21 17.32 -10.58
C VAL A 603 21.52 17.53 -12.06
N GLU A 604 20.69 16.98 -12.95
CA GLU A 604 20.78 17.20 -14.39
C GLU A 604 19.42 17.58 -14.95
N LYS A 605 19.37 18.61 -15.79
CA LYS A 605 18.12 19.16 -16.30
C LYS A 605 18.01 18.97 -17.82
N ASN A 606 16.82 18.56 -18.25
CA ASN A 606 16.41 18.62 -19.65
C ASN A 606 17.36 17.90 -20.62
N ILE A 607 17.88 16.72 -20.24
CA ILE A 607 18.73 15.88 -21.06
C ILE A 607 17.91 15.04 -22.04
N PRO A 608 18.47 14.65 -23.22
CA PRO A 608 17.79 13.76 -24.14
C PRO A 608 17.49 12.39 -23.52
N GLN A 609 16.30 11.83 -23.80
CA GLN A 609 15.87 10.53 -23.30
C GLN A 609 16.87 9.41 -23.65
N GLU A 610 17.45 9.46 -24.86
CA GLU A 610 18.31 8.41 -25.39
C GLU A 610 19.54 8.11 -24.50
N VAL A 611 20.07 9.16 -23.84
CA VAL A 611 21.27 9.04 -22.98
C VAL A 611 20.94 9.06 -21.48
N ALA A 612 19.69 9.35 -21.12
CA ALA A 612 19.31 9.63 -19.74
C ALA A 612 19.46 8.41 -18.81
N VAL A 613 19.25 7.18 -19.30
CA VAL A 613 19.44 5.96 -18.51
C VAL A 613 20.91 5.76 -18.17
N GLU A 614 21.82 6.00 -19.11
CA GLU A 614 23.26 5.90 -18.91
C GLU A 614 23.74 6.94 -17.89
N HIS A 615 23.22 8.17 -17.97
CA HIS A 615 23.51 9.23 -17.00
C HIS A 615 22.98 8.87 -15.59
N LEU A 616 21.77 8.27 -15.49
CA LEU A 616 21.24 7.79 -14.22
C LEU A 616 22.17 6.73 -13.60
N LEU A 617 22.63 5.77 -14.40
CA LEU A 617 23.55 4.72 -13.92
C LEU A 617 24.90 5.28 -13.49
N ALA A 618 25.43 6.29 -14.20
CA ALA A 618 26.63 7.00 -13.79
C ALA A 618 26.42 7.72 -12.44
N LEU A 619 25.28 8.41 -12.29
CA LEU A 619 24.92 9.10 -11.05
C LEU A 619 24.80 8.15 -9.85
N ILE A 620 24.26 6.95 -10.05
CA ILE A 620 24.15 5.90 -9.02
C ILE A 620 25.56 5.45 -8.60
N ARG A 621 26.44 5.11 -9.57
CA ARG A 621 27.82 4.68 -9.29
C ARG A 621 28.63 5.72 -8.54
N GLU A 622 28.52 7.00 -8.91
CA GLU A 622 29.14 8.10 -8.16
C GLU A 622 28.65 8.20 -6.71
N GLY A 623 27.38 7.84 -6.47
CA GLY A 623 26.81 7.81 -5.13
C GLY A 623 27.34 6.67 -4.26
N GLU A 624 27.62 5.51 -4.86
CA GLU A 624 28.21 4.36 -4.18
C GLU A 624 29.69 4.60 -3.78
N GLU A 625 30.44 5.32 -4.61
CA GLU A 625 31.84 5.70 -4.34
C GLU A 625 31.98 6.78 -3.25
N ARG A 626 30.93 7.58 -3.00
CA ARG A 626 30.90 8.58 -1.94
C ARG A 626 29.91 8.14 -0.87
N PRO A 627 30.37 7.61 0.30
CA PRO A 627 29.44 7.31 1.38
C PRO A 627 28.65 8.58 1.71
N THR A 628 27.34 8.51 1.53
CA THR A 628 26.41 9.60 1.84
C THR A 628 26.66 10.03 3.28
N PRO A 629 26.84 11.33 3.58
CA PRO A 629 26.78 11.82 4.95
C PRO A 629 25.42 11.36 5.49
N THR A 630 25.43 10.50 6.49
CA THR A 630 24.22 10.11 7.22
C THR A 630 23.55 11.40 7.69
N LEU A 631 22.43 11.77 7.06
CA LEU A 631 21.54 12.78 7.62
C LEU A 631 21.22 12.32 9.05
N PRO A 632 21.33 13.19 10.05
CA PRO A 632 21.03 12.84 11.42
C PRO A 632 19.61 12.29 11.42
N LYS A 633 19.46 11.04 11.89
CA LYS A 633 18.15 10.46 12.23
C LYS A 633 17.47 11.48 13.11
N GLY A 634 16.30 11.96 12.70
CA GLY A 634 15.56 13.02 13.37
C GLY A 634 15.62 12.83 14.87
N GLY A 635 16.23 13.81 15.54
CA GLY A 635 16.31 13.83 16.99
C GLY A 635 14.89 13.84 17.56
N ARG A 636 14.68 13.01 18.55
CA ARG A 636 13.56 13.14 19.46
C ARG A 636 13.55 14.59 19.95
N ALA A 637 12.47 15.30 19.72
CA ALA A 637 12.11 16.40 20.57
C ALA A 637 11.63 15.79 21.90
N ASP A 638 12.54 15.66 22.87
CA ASP A 638 12.21 15.64 24.27
C ASP A 638 12.15 17.12 24.69
N GLU A 639 10.92 17.64 24.83
CA GLU A 639 10.41 18.55 25.86
C GLU A 639 9.01 19.00 25.49
#